data_ee72115517ff92f66d6885ef342e3c55
#
_entry.id   ee72115517ff92f66d6885ef342e3c55
#
_cell.length_a   1.000
_cell.length_b   1.000
_cell.length_c   1.000
_cell.angle_alpha   90.00
_cell.angle_beta   90.00
_cell.angle_gamma   90.00
#
_symmetry.space_group_name_H-M   'P 1'
#
loop_
_entity.id
_entity.type
_entity.pdbx_description
1 polymer ?
#
loop_
_entity_poly.entity_id
_entity_poly.type
_entity_poly.pdbx_seq_one_letter_code
_entity_poly.pdbx_strand_id
1 'polypeptide(L)'
;MKKLLALLLVAMMAVSMVACAPANTDPTESTNKNVEYVDPFKDITDYDELSAAVYDLVLGDFYEAYQAALAEKNVPTRYALMAIAEAKLLGAGIFLPTTSRGGNYAMTKIAPYTNTPILYGNDTYRFHDRIVTKEPIEAAHIAEMKAKWNEVIGTGTYEQWVKDYLTGKGYTIEDTATFYFDADLESWDVLATSNAADSEILVQTYDGLYEYDMENKAQPALALSYTVSDDGLKYTFKLREGVVWVDNQGRKVADLTADDFVAGMQHAMDQGPDLGYLTGAGCANILNADAYMNGEITDFAQVGIKAVDTYTVEYTLSEATSYFPTMLGYGVFAPMSRSYYESMGGKFGADFDSSAETYLYGKGPDSIAYCGPYIITSFTSTNSIVLESNETYWNAGNNNLKSFTYMYTDGTDHQKMYDDFFNGVVDTLGMTTERVEIARKAGTFDKYAYISDTDATTYCGFFNLRRAAFANYNDANVGKSSKTEEEIVRTGAAMLNQNFRLALAMSIDRGTYNAQSVGEELKLNSLVNSYTPGNFVFLEEEVTVSINGTDKTYAAGTMYGQIVQDQLTADGIQLTVWNGSSSVGFDGWYNKEAVAAYMAKAVEELKAKGIEVSAEKPIYLDIPVRGDSENSKNQKNAMKQSIEDATAGCIKVNLVEYATRDTYLDATYWYSAGSEANFDLNDGSGWGPDYGDPSSYLSTMLPNYSGYMTKSLGIF
;
A
#
# COMPACT_ATOMS: atom_id res chain seq x y z
N MET A 1 -22.90 20.30 15.00
CA MET A 1 -21.43 20.28 14.90
C MET A 1 -20.76 21.65 15.09
N LYS A 2 -21.02 22.71 14.32
CA LYS A 2 -20.33 24.03 14.49
C LYS A 2 -20.47 24.73 15.85
N LYS A 3 -21.46 24.40 16.68
CA LYS A 3 -21.66 24.99 18.03
C LYS A 3 -20.94 24.21 19.15
N LEU A 4 -20.59 22.95 18.95
CA LEU A 4 -19.82 22.15 19.90
C LEU A 4 -18.31 22.46 19.77
N LEU A 5 -17.81 22.66 18.55
CA LEU A 5 -16.42 23.07 18.29
C LEU A 5 -16.04 24.40 18.96
N ALA A 6 -16.97 25.36 18.97
CA ALA A 6 -16.72 26.68 19.60
C ALA A 6 -16.63 26.64 21.12
N LEU A 7 -17.24 25.67 21.78
CA LEU A 7 -17.18 25.53 23.24
C LEU A 7 -15.92 24.80 23.73
N LEU A 8 -15.37 23.89 22.91
CA LEU A 8 -14.09 23.21 23.20
C LEU A 8 -12.88 24.15 23.02
N LEU A 9 -12.90 25.03 22.01
CA LEU A 9 -11.84 26.06 21.82
C LEU A 9 -11.76 27.07 22.98
N VAL A 10 -12.89 27.42 23.60
CA VAL A 10 -12.89 28.34 24.75
C VAL A 10 -12.37 27.67 26.02
N ALA A 11 -12.53 26.36 26.18
CA ALA A 11 -12.00 25.62 27.33
C ALA A 11 -10.47 25.44 27.24
N MET A 12 -9.90 25.27 26.06
CA MET A 12 -8.45 25.14 25.86
C MET A 12 -7.70 26.47 26.01
N MET A 13 -8.29 27.60 25.64
CA MET A 13 -7.68 28.93 25.86
C MET A 13 -7.65 29.38 27.34
N ALA A 14 -8.43 28.73 28.21
CA ALA A 14 -8.46 29.05 29.64
C ALA A 14 -7.34 28.40 30.45
N VAL A 15 -6.63 27.39 29.88
CA VAL A 15 -5.53 26.66 30.55
C VAL A 15 -4.16 27.29 30.26
N SER A 16 -4.02 28.13 29.23
CA SER A 16 -2.74 28.71 28.80
C SER A 16 -2.40 30.10 29.40
N MET A 17 -3.20 30.62 30.34
CA MET A 17 -2.96 31.97 30.94
C MET A 17 -2.70 31.95 32.44
N VAL A 18 -2.05 30.92 32.99
CA VAL A 18 -1.56 30.96 34.38
C VAL A 18 -0.07 30.59 34.40
N ALA A 19 0.76 31.51 33.96
CA ALA A 19 2.17 31.49 34.29
C ALA A 19 2.79 32.88 34.09
N CYS A 20 2.62 33.77 35.07
CA CYS A 20 3.57 34.85 35.40
C CYS A 20 3.09 35.57 36.65
N ALA A 21 3.55 35.14 37.83
CA ALA A 21 3.65 35.95 39.03
C ALA A 21 4.90 35.53 39.79
N PRO A 22 5.67 36.48 40.39
CA PRO A 22 7.00 36.21 40.92
C PRO A 22 6.98 35.45 42.24
N ALA A 23 7.97 34.56 42.38
CA ALA A 23 8.16 33.69 43.53
C ALA A 23 8.48 34.48 44.80
N ASN A 24 7.79 34.19 45.87
CA ASN A 24 8.23 34.39 47.24
C ASN A 24 8.68 33.01 47.78
N THR A 25 9.93 32.92 48.14
CA THR A 25 10.57 31.73 48.68
C THR A 25 10.26 31.54 50.16
N ASP A 26 9.67 30.40 50.47
CA ASP A 26 9.82 29.77 51.79
C ASP A 26 9.99 28.24 51.60
N PRO A 27 11.07 27.62 52.13
CA PRO A 27 11.40 26.25 51.83
C PRO A 27 10.90 25.34 52.97
N THR A 28 9.73 24.76 52.83
CA THR A 28 9.33 23.49 53.48
C THR A 28 7.92 23.13 53.09
N GLU A 29 7.83 22.16 52.19
CA GLU A 29 6.89 21.05 52.12
C GLU A 29 6.90 20.47 50.72
N SER A 30 7.69 19.44 50.55
CA SER A 30 7.58 18.53 49.41
C SER A 30 6.27 17.75 49.58
N THR A 31 5.19 18.30 49.09
CA THR A 31 3.96 17.52 48.90
C THR A 31 4.12 16.74 47.61
N ASN A 32 4.72 15.56 47.71
CA ASN A 32 4.57 14.48 46.71
C ASN A 32 3.08 14.06 46.69
N LYS A 33 2.23 14.82 46.01
CA LYS A 33 0.94 14.30 45.61
C LYS A 33 1.22 13.25 44.54
N ASN A 34 1.02 11.98 44.83
CA ASN A 34 0.95 10.94 43.81
C ASN A 34 -0.14 11.37 42.82
N VAL A 35 0.27 11.82 41.64
CA VAL A 35 -0.66 12.11 40.54
C VAL A 35 -1.12 10.75 40.04
N GLU A 36 -2.40 10.45 40.13
CA GLU A 36 -3.01 9.26 39.57
C GLU A 36 -3.32 9.53 38.10
N TYR A 37 -2.98 8.57 37.22
CA TYR A 37 -3.28 8.70 35.80
C TYR A 37 -4.79 8.70 35.56
N VAL A 38 -5.24 9.67 34.82
CA VAL A 38 -6.61 9.75 34.34
C VAL A 38 -6.58 9.67 32.82
N ASP A 39 -7.21 8.64 32.28
CA ASP A 39 -7.41 8.49 30.85
C ASP A 39 -8.18 9.72 30.30
N PRO A 40 -7.63 10.47 29.34
CA PRO A 40 -8.30 11.65 28.78
C PRO A 40 -9.62 11.33 28.08
N PHE A 41 -9.87 10.07 27.74
CA PHE A 41 -11.04 9.59 27.01
C PHE A 41 -11.97 8.72 27.86
N LYS A 42 -11.78 8.67 29.18
CA LYS A 42 -12.52 7.77 30.10
C LYS A 42 -14.04 7.93 30.06
N ASP A 43 -14.53 9.10 29.69
CA ASP A 43 -15.95 9.42 29.66
C ASP A 43 -16.60 9.18 28.27
N ILE A 44 -15.80 8.82 27.26
CA ILE A 44 -16.27 8.48 25.92
C ILE A 44 -16.45 6.96 25.84
N THR A 45 -17.69 6.52 25.67
CA THR A 45 -18.07 5.09 25.64
C THR A 45 -18.41 4.61 24.22
N ASP A 46 -18.77 5.53 23.33
CA ASP A 46 -18.98 5.24 21.92
C ASP A 46 -17.64 5.08 21.22
N TYR A 47 -17.47 4.01 20.43
CA TYR A 47 -16.17 3.69 19.80
C TYR A 47 -15.81 4.66 18.68
N ASP A 48 -16.78 5.13 17.90
CA ASP A 48 -16.55 6.07 16.81
C ASP A 48 -16.20 7.45 17.35
N GLU A 49 -16.88 7.91 18.40
CA GLU A 49 -16.53 9.15 19.09
C GLU A 49 -15.14 9.06 19.73
N LEU A 50 -14.79 7.92 20.31
CA LEU A 50 -13.48 7.66 20.88
C LEU A 50 -12.41 7.69 19.80
N SER A 51 -12.62 7.00 18.69
CA SER A 51 -11.71 6.94 17.54
C SER A 51 -11.45 8.33 16.96
N ALA A 52 -12.51 9.13 16.77
CA ALA A 52 -12.40 10.51 16.30
C ALA A 52 -11.60 11.40 17.27
N ALA A 53 -11.81 11.27 18.59
CA ALA A 53 -11.08 12.04 19.58
C ALA A 53 -9.59 11.65 19.67
N VAL A 54 -9.26 10.37 19.54
CA VAL A 54 -7.88 9.87 19.50
C VAL A 54 -7.19 10.34 18.21
N TYR A 55 -7.89 10.28 17.09
CA TYR A 55 -7.39 10.74 15.79
C TYR A 55 -7.06 12.25 15.84
N ASP A 56 -7.97 13.07 16.30
CA ASP A 56 -7.78 14.52 16.42
C ASP A 56 -6.57 14.87 17.31
N LEU A 57 -6.43 14.17 18.44
CA LEU A 57 -5.27 14.36 19.33
C LEU A 57 -3.93 14.01 18.67
N VAL A 58 -3.88 12.97 17.83
CA VAL A 58 -2.61 12.39 17.34
C VAL A 58 -2.30 12.80 15.92
N LEU A 59 -3.31 12.96 15.08
CA LEU A 59 -3.22 13.19 13.63
C LEU A 59 -3.91 14.48 13.15
N GLY A 60 -4.39 15.33 14.07
CA GLY A 60 -5.07 16.59 13.72
C GLY A 60 -4.21 17.49 12.82
N ASP A 61 -2.92 17.66 13.16
CA ASP A 61 -1.98 18.47 12.34
C ASP A 61 -1.79 17.89 10.93
N PHE A 62 -1.73 16.56 10.80
CA PHE A 62 -1.70 15.89 9.50
C PHE A 62 -2.97 16.17 8.71
N TYR A 63 -4.13 15.98 9.35
CA TYR A 63 -5.43 16.16 8.71
C TYR A 63 -5.62 17.59 8.18
N GLU A 64 -5.28 18.61 8.98
CA GLU A 64 -5.36 20.01 8.56
C GLU A 64 -4.43 20.30 7.36
N ALA A 65 -3.20 19.81 7.39
CA ALA A 65 -2.25 19.98 6.28
C ALA A 65 -2.71 19.24 5.02
N TYR A 66 -3.25 18.04 5.16
CA TYR A 66 -3.79 17.24 4.06
C TYR A 66 -5.01 17.94 3.42
N GLN A 67 -5.95 18.47 4.21
CA GLN A 67 -7.10 19.22 3.69
C GLN A 67 -6.67 20.49 2.95
N ALA A 68 -5.64 21.18 3.43
CA ALA A 68 -5.08 22.34 2.73
C ALA A 68 -4.49 21.95 1.38
N ALA A 69 -3.81 20.80 1.31
CA ALA A 69 -3.25 20.27 0.06
C ALA A 69 -4.35 19.86 -0.93
N LEU A 70 -5.43 19.24 -0.46
CA LEU A 70 -6.58 18.89 -1.31
C LEU A 70 -7.26 20.10 -1.92
N ALA A 71 -7.33 21.21 -1.19
CA ALA A 71 -7.96 22.44 -1.67
C ALA A 71 -7.11 23.18 -2.74
N GLU A 72 -5.83 22.84 -2.89
CA GLU A 72 -4.92 23.47 -3.84
C GLU A 72 -5.12 22.88 -5.24
N LYS A 73 -5.30 23.78 -6.24
CA LYS A 73 -5.55 23.40 -7.64
C LYS A 73 -4.29 23.36 -8.50
N ASN A 74 -3.26 24.12 -8.14
CA ASN A 74 -1.98 24.05 -8.82
C ASN A 74 -1.25 22.77 -8.38
N VAL A 75 -1.06 21.83 -9.31
CA VAL A 75 -0.54 20.48 -9.02
C VAL A 75 0.85 20.50 -8.35
N PRO A 76 1.86 21.25 -8.83
CA PRO A 76 3.14 21.34 -8.15
C PRO A 76 3.05 21.90 -6.73
N THR A 77 2.23 22.93 -6.49
CA THR A 77 1.98 23.48 -5.15
C THR A 77 1.27 22.44 -4.26
N ARG A 78 0.28 21.72 -4.82
CA ARG A 78 -0.39 20.62 -4.13
C ARG A 78 0.60 19.54 -3.71
N TYR A 79 1.54 19.13 -4.56
CA TYR A 79 2.57 18.15 -4.20
C TYR A 79 3.46 18.63 -3.07
N ALA A 80 3.83 19.90 -3.06
CA ALA A 80 4.60 20.48 -1.96
C ALA A 80 3.80 20.48 -0.64
N LEU A 81 2.50 20.80 -0.68
CA LEU A 81 1.63 20.76 0.50
C LEU A 81 1.36 19.32 0.97
N MET A 82 1.22 18.33 0.06
CA MET A 82 1.13 16.91 0.42
C MET A 82 2.42 16.44 1.12
N ALA A 83 3.59 16.88 0.68
CA ALA A 83 4.86 16.58 1.35
C ALA A 83 4.93 17.16 2.78
N ILE A 84 4.36 18.35 3.00
CA ILE A 84 4.23 18.94 4.34
C ILE A 84 3.27 18.09 5.19
N ALA A 85 2.14 17.66 4.65
CA ALA A 85 1.20 16.79 5.34
C ALA A 85 1.84 15.44 5.72
N GLU A 86 2.60 14.83 4.81
CA GLU A 86 3.33 13.60 5.12
C GLU A 86 4.38 13.80 6.23
N ALA A 87 5.07 14.90 6.25
CA ALA A 87 6.01 15.21 7.34
C ALA A 87 5.30 15.28 8.70
N LYS A 88 4.07 15.85 8.78
CA LYS A 88 3.25 15.83 10.00
C LYS A 88 2.84 14.41 10.38
N LEU A 89 2.46 13.59 9.39
CA LEU A 89 2.13 12.18 9.58
C LEU A 89 3.31 11.38 10.16
N LEU A 90 4.49 11.49 9.55
CA LEU A 90 5.71 10.83 10.03
C LEU A 90 6.12 11.33 11.40
N GLY A 91 6.04 12.65 11.62
CA GLY A 91 6.33 13.30 12.90
C GLY A 91 5.39 12.88 14.04
N ALA A 92 4.18 12.45 13.76
CA ALA A 92 3.27 11.89 14.75
C ALA A 92 3.79 10.55 15.34
N GLY A 93 4.70 9.85 14.64
CA GLY A 93 5.33 8.61 15.11
C GLY A 93 4.35 7.46 15.28
N ILE A 94 3.32 7.38 14.44
CA ILE A 94 2.26 6.36 14.54
C ILE A 94 2.58 5.05 13.83
N PHE A 95 3.55 5.07 12.95
CA PHE A 95 4.00 3.90 12.20
C PHE A 95 5.49 4.03 11.86
N LEU A 96 6.05 2.95 11.38
CA LEU A 96 7.45 2.83 10.97
C LEU A 96 7.49 2.24 9.56
N PRO A 97 7.88 3.00 8.52
CA PRO A 97 8.21 2.43 7.21
C PRO A 97 9.32 1.38 7.36
N THR A 98 9.19 0.25 6.72
CA THR A 98 10.19 -0.83 6.80
C THR A 98 10.88 -1.05 5.46
N THR A 99 10.24 -1.75 4.53
CA THR A 99 10.83 -2.16 3.26
C THR A 99 9.89 -1.90 2.09
N SER A 100 10.43 -1.87 0.88
CA SER A 100 9.68 -2.05 -0.37
C SER A 100 9.80 -3.48 -0.88
N ARG A 101 9.06 -3.83 -1.93
CA ARG A 101 9.34 -5.04 -2.72
C ARG A 101 10.62 -4.82 -3.53
N GLY A 102 11.35 -5.91 -3.84
CA GLY A 102 12.60 -5.85 -4.59
C GLY A 102 13.82 -5.49 -3.74
N GLY A 103 14.89 -5.04 -4.38
CA GLY A 103 16.17 -4.78 -3.70
C GLY A 103 16.91 -6.04 -3.25
N ASN A 104 16.48 -7.21 -3.70
CA ASN A 104 16.98 -8.52 -3.30
C ASN A 104 17.66 -9.23 -4.47
N TYR A 105 18.48 -10.24 -4.18
CA TYR A 105 18.98 -11.11 -5.22
C TYR A 105 17.85 -11.84 -5.94
N ALA A 106 17.95 -11.93 -7.26
CA ALA A 106 17.04 -12.66 -8.12
C ALA A 106 17.80 -13.28 -9.28
N MET A 107 17.22 -14.30 -9.91
CA MET A 107 17.63 -14.84 -11.20
C MET A 107 16.42 -14.83 -12.14
N THR A 108 16.62 -14.57 -13.41
CA THR A 108 15.52 -14.40 -14.36
C THR A 108 15.88 -14.87 -15.76
N LYS A 109 14.84 -15.23 -16.52
CA LYS A 109 14.85 -15.40 -17.97
C LYS A 109 14.10 -14.28 -18.68
N ILE A 110 13.60 -13.28 -17.94
CA ILE A 110 12.85 -12.15 -18.45
C ILE A 110 13.79 -10.97 -18.63
N ALA A 111 13.78 -10.36 -19.81
CA ALA A 111 14.52 -9.14 -20.08
C ALA A 111 13.97 -7.98 -19.23
N PRO A 112 14.82 -7.18 -18.58
CA PRO A 112 14.39 -6.04 -17.78
C PRO A 112 13.69 -5.00 -18.65
N TYR A 113 12.74 -4.25 -18.07
CA TYR A 113 12.00 -3.17 -18.71
C TYR A 113 11.25 -3.57 -20.00
N THR A 114 10.79 -4.83 -20.09
CA THR A 114 9.90 -5.31 -21.17
C THR A 114 8.43 -5.40 -20.74
N ASN A 115 8.08 -4.71 -19.69
CA ASN A 115 6.73 -4.35 -19.27
C ASN A 115 6.75 -2.91 -18.75
N THR A 116 5.59 -2.30 -18.59
CA THR A 116 5.51 -0.93 -18.08
C THR A 116 6.21 -0.78 -16.72
N PRO A 117 7.04 0.25 -16.53
CA PRO A 117 7.69 0.53 -15.26
C PRO A 117 6.81 1.36 -14.31
N ILE A 118 5.50 1.44 -14.57
CA ILE A 118 4.59 2.26 -13.77
C ILE A 118 4.66 1.91 -12.30
N LEU A 119 4.63 2.92 -11.44
CA LEU A 119 4.75 2.76 -10.00
C LEU A 119 3.39 2.62 -9.29
N TYR A 120 2.27 2.74 -10.01
CA TYR A 120 0.92 2.70 -9.46
C TYR A 120 -0.06 1.91 -10.33
N GLY A 121 -1.19 1.51 -9.75
CA GLY A 121 -2.22 0.72 -10.42
C GLY A 121 -1.81 -0.72 -10.66
N ASN A 122 -2.51 -1.39 -11.59
CA ASN A 122 -2.31 -2.81 -11.88
C ASN A 122 -1.48 -3.08 -13.15
N ASP A 123 -1.24 -2.08 -14.00
CA ASP A 123 -0.60 -2.28 -15.31
C ASP A 123 0.83 -2.81 -15.23
N THR A 124 1.56 -2.54 -14.12
CA THR A 124 2.89 -3.11 -13.89
C THR A 124 2.91 -4.65 -13.94
N TYR A 125 1.76 -5.29 -13.74
CA TYR A 125 1.62 -6.76 -13.77
C TYR A 125 1.18 -7.29 -15.13
N ARG A 126 0.97 -6.45 -16.15
CA ARG A 126 0.64 -6.92 -17.50
C ARG A 126 1.85 -7.59 -18.14
N PHE A 127 1.64 -8.78 -18.73
CA PHE A 127 2.74 -9.63 -19.21
C PHE A 127 2.85 -9.70 -20.73
N HIS A 128 1.91 -9.15 -21.47
CA HIS A 128 1.86 -9.31 -22.93
C HIS A 128 3.12 -8.82 -23.69
N ASP A 129 3.82 -7.80 -23.14
CA ASP A 129 5.04 -7.23 -23.74
C ASP A 129 6.33 -7.92 -23.29
N ARG A 130 6.29 -8.83 -22.30
CA ARG A 130 7.48 -9.45 -21.75
C ARG A 130 8.24 -10.26 -22.78
N ILE A 131 9.57 -10.08 -22.78
CA ILE A 131 10.52 -10.85 -23.59
C ILE A 131 11.16 -11.87 -22.68
N VAL A 132 10.93 -13.13 -22.96
CA VAL A 132 11.40 -14.28 -22.16
C VAL A 132 12.41 -15.09 -22.98
N THR A 133 13.45 -15.58 -22.33
CA THR A 133 14.46 -16.44 -22.92
C THR A 133 14.37 -17.85 -22.33
N LYS A 134 14.75 -18.85 -23.13
CA LYS A 134 14.84 -20.23 -22.68
C LYS A 134 15.92 -20.41 -21.60
N GLU A 135 17.06 -19.76 -21.81
CA GLU A 135 18.22 -19.84 -20.94
C GLU A 135 18.15 -18.75 -19.86
N PRO A 136 18.63 -19.00 -18.62
CA PRO A 136 18.81 -17.97 -17.62
C PRO A 136 19.68 -16.82 -18.13
N ILE A 137 19.25 -15.57 -17.93
CA ILE A 137 20.00 -14.40 -18.38
C ILE A 137 21.16 -14.14 -17.40
N GLU A 138 22.37 -13.95 -17.93
CA GLU A 138 23.53 -13.63 -17.12
C GLU A 138 23.41 -12.22 -16.50
N ALA A 139 23.81 -12.07 -15.24
CA ALA A 139 23.74 -10.80 -14.51
C ALA A 139 24.44 -9.65 -15.26
N ALA A 140 25.57 -9.94 -15.93
CA ALA A 140 26.28 -8.95 -16.76
C ALA A 140 25.40 -8.45 -17.92
N HIS A 141 24.64 -9.33 -18.56
CA HIS A 141 23.74 -8.95 -19.66
C HIS A 141 22.52 -8.18 -19.17
N ILE A 142 22.01 -8.50 -17.96
CA ILE A 142 20.96 -7.68 -17.31
C ILE A 142 21.48 -6.25 -17.08
N ALA A 143 22.71 -6.10 -16.59
CA ALA A 143 23.32 -4.79 -16.38
C ALA A 143 23.49 -4.01 -17.71
N GLU A 144 23.93 -4.69 -18.79
CA GLU A 144 24.04 -4.07 -20.13
C GLU A 144 22.66 -3.60 -20.64
N MET A 145 21.61 -4.42 -20.46
CA MET A 145 20.24 -4.05 -20.86
C MET A 145 19.68 -2.88 -20.03
N LYS A 146 19.91 -2.85 -18.70
CA LYS A 146 19.54 -1.72 -17.84
C LYS A 146 20.26 -0.43 -18.25
N ALA A 147 21.54 -0.51 -18.57
CA ALA A 147 22.29 0.65 -19.05
C ALA A 147 21.73 1.16 -20.39
N LYS A 148 21.39 0.25 -21.31
CA LYS A 148 20.79 0.61 -22.61
C LYS A 148 19.41 1.23 -22.46
N TRP A 149 18.58 0.73 -21.55
CA TRP A 149 17.29 1.35 -21.23
C TRP A 149 17.46 2.83 -20.87
N ASN A 150 18.37 3.15 -19.94
CA ASN A 150 18.64 4.54 -19.53
C ASN A 150 19.14 5.43 -20.69
N GLU A 151 19.77 4.83 -21.73
CA GLU A 151 20.21 5.57 -22.93
C GLU A 151 19.05 5.87 -23.90
N VAL A 152 18.08 4.94 -24.04
CA VAL A 152 17.07 4.99 -25.11
C VAL A 152 15.64 5.23 -24.63
N ILE A 153 15.42 5.39 -23.33
CA ILE A 153 14.09 5.70 -22.79
C ILE A 153 13.48 6.91 -23.51
N GLY A 154 12.22 6.82 -23.91
CA GLY A 154 11.50 7.85 -24.67
C GLY A 154 11.71 7.79 -26.19
N THR A 155 12.48 6.82 -26.71
CA THR A 155 12.70 6.66 -28.15
C THR A 155 11.86 5.58 -28.82
N GLY A 156 11.21 4.70 -28.05
CA GLY A 156 10.46 3.53 -28.54
C GLY A 156 11.33 2.45 -29.20
N THR A 157 12.66 2.47 -29.00
CA THR A 157 13.58 1.55 -29.69
C THR A 157 14.05 0.38 -28.83
N TYR A 158 13.73 0.35 -27.54
CA TYR A 158 14.27 -0.60 -26.58
C TYR A 158 13.86 -2.05 -26.87
N GLU A 159 12.58 -2.29 -27.15
CA GLU A 159 12.05 -3.63 -27.37
C GLU A 159 12.75 -4.36 -28.52
N GLN A 160 12.87 -3.72 -29.67
CA GLN A 160 13.57 -4.32 -30.81
C GLN A 160 15.05 -4.51 -30.51
N TRP A 161 15.68 -3.52 -29.86
CA TRP A 161 17.09 -3.63 -29.48
C TRP A 161 17.34 -4.81 -28.53
N VAL A 162 16.48 -5.03 -27.53
CA VAL A 162 16.62 -6.13 -26.57
C VAL A 162 16.47 -7.49 -27.25
N LYS A 163 15.52 -7.64 -28.20
CA LYS A 163 15.36 -8.88 -28.99
C LYS A 163 16.63 -9.18 -29.82
N ASP A 164 17.19 -8.19 -30.51
CA ASP A 164 18.39 -8.31 -31.31
C ASP A 164 19.61 -8.60 -30.41
N TYR A 165 19.70 -7.91 -29.26
CA TYR A 165 20.79 -8.09 -28.30
C TYR A 165 20.82 -9.51 -27.73
N LEU A 166 19.69 -10.01 -27.22
CA LEU A 166 19.57 -11.35 -26.64
C LEU A 166 19.89 -12.44 -27.71
N THR A 167 19.31 -12.31 -28.89
CA THR A 167 19.59 -13.22 -30.00
C THR A 167 21.06 -13.18 -30.38
N GLY A 168 21.67 -11.99 -30.44
CA GLY A 168 23.10 -11.80 -30.73
C GLY A 168 24.04 -12.38 -29.66
N LYS A 169 23.59 -12.47 -28.41
CA LYS A 169 24.29 -13.15 -27.30
C LYS A 169 24.05 -14.67 -27.28
N GLY A 170 23.17 -15.19 -28.13
CA GLY A 170 22.91 -16.63 -28.27
C GLY A 170 21.74 -17.14 -27.40
N TYR A 171 20.91 -16.25 -26.85
CA TYR A 171 19.70 -16.63 -26.18
C TYR A 171 18.60 -16.99 -27.17
N THR A 172 17.71 -17.92 -26.77
CA THR A 172 16.54 -18.31 -27.54
C THR A 172 15.32 -17.57 -26.91
N ILE A 173 14.67 -16.71 -27.69
CA ILE A 173 13.43 -16.05 -27.24
C ILE A 173 12.27 -17.05 -27.33
N GLU A 174 11.48 -17.15 -26.29
CA GLU A 174 10.27 -17.98 -26.18
C GLU A 174 9.02 -17.10 -26.10
N ASP A 175 7.89 -17.65 -26.55
CA ASP A 175 6.57 -17.02 -26.49
C ASP A 175 5.68 -17.58 -25.36
N THR A 176 6.28 -18.30 -24.42
CA THR A 176 5.65 -18.86 -23.23
C THR A 176 6.44 -18.49 -21.98
N ALA A 177 5.76 -18.45 -20.84
CA ALA A 177 6.39 -18.21 -19.55
C ALA A 177 5.73 -19.01 -18.42
N THR A 178 6.49 -19.28 -17.35
CA THR A 178 5.95 -19.91 -16.14
C THR A 178 6.42 -19.17 -14.89
N PHE A 179 5.49 -18.91 -13.98
CA PHE A 179 5.73 -18.21 -12.71
C PHE A 179 5.24 -19.06 -11.54
N TYR A 180 5.72 -18.77 -10.34
CA TYR A 180 5.12 -19.32 -9.12
C TYR A 180 4.00 -18.44 -8.60
N PHE A 181 3.01 -19.08 -7.93
CA PHE A 181 2.06 -18.45 -7.03
C PHE A 181 1.97 -19.27 -5.74
N ASP A 182 1.58 -18.68 -4.64
CA ASP A 182 1.64 -19.28 -3.29
C ASP A 182 0.27 -19.37 -2.58
N ALA A 183 -0.77 -18.81 -3.18
CA ALA A 183 -2.13 -18.91 -2.71
C ALA A 183 -3.11 -18.90 -3.89
N ASP A 184 -4.21 -19.66 -3.78
CA ASP A 184 -5.32 -19.57 -4.72
C ASP A 184 -5.97 -18.17 -4.64
N LEU A 185 -6.61 -17.74 -5.72
CA LEU A 185 -7.35 -16.48 -5.73
C LEU A 185 -8.51 -16.55 -4.74
N GLU A 186 -8.70 -15.47 -3.99
CA GLU A 186 -9.87 -15.29 -3.12
C GLU A 186 -11.10 -14.93 -3.93
N SER A 187 -10.92 -14.19 -5.03
CA SER A 187 -11.98 -13.82 -5.98
C SER A 187 -11.48 -13.90 -7.42
N TRP A 188 -12.37 -14.36 -8.33
CA TRP A 188 -12.16 -14.28 -9.78
C TRP A 188 -12.78 -13.01 -10.38
N ASP A 189 -13.37 -12.18 -9.57
CA ASP A 189 -13.99 -10.92 -9.95
C ASP A 189 -13.07 -9.75 -9.56
N VAL A 190 -12.44 -9.12 -10.54
CA VAL A 190 -11.52 -7.99 -10.33
C VAL A 190 -12.20 -6.78 -9.70
N LEU A 191 -13.53 -6.68 -9.82
CA LEU A 191 -14.34 -5.60 -9.23
C LEU A 191 -14.81 -5.90 -7.80
N ALA A 192 -14.44 -7.07 -7.25
CA ALA A 192 -14.83 -7.54 -5.92
C ALA A 192 -13.63 -7.94 -5.04
N THR A 193 -12.41 -7.58 -5.43
CA THR A 193 -11.20 -7.91 -4.66
C THR A 193 -10.29 -6.71 -4.52
N SER A 194 -9.81 -6.47 -3.30
CA SER A 194 -8.71 -5.57 -2.97
C SER A 194 -7.37 -6.31 -2.80
N ASN A 195 -7.38 -7.64 -2.96
CA ASN A 195 -6.19 -8.47 -2.83
C ASN A 195 -5.25 -8.28 -4.04
N ALA A 196 -4.02 -7.82 -3.77
CA ALA A 196 -3.01 -7.61 -4.82
C ALA A 196 -2.68 -8.88 -5.60
N ALA A 197 -2.64 -10.06 -4.94
CA ALA A 197 -2.33 -11.33 -5.58
C ALA A 197 -3.40 -11.73 -6.61
N ASP A 198 -4.69 -11.46 -6.33
CA ASP A 198 -5.76 -11.67 -7.30
C ASP A 198 -5.62 -10.71 -8.48
N SER A 199 -5.38 -9.42 -8.19
CA SER A 199 -5.24 -8.37 -9.21
C SER A 199 -4.06 -8.62 -10.15
N GLU A 200 -2.93 -9.14 -9.65
CA GLU A 200 -1.75 -9.51 -10.46
C GLU A 200 -2.08 -10.54 -11.55
N ILE A 201 -3.00 -11.44 -11.27
CA ILE A 201 -3.45 -12.47 -12.23
C ILE A 201 -4.58 -11.92 -13.11
N LEU A 202 -5.58 -11.28 -12.50
CA LEU A 202 -6.79 -10.88 -13.22
C LEU A 202 -6.56 -9.70 -14.18
N VAL A 203 -5.56 -8.84 -13.96
CA VAL A 203 -5.22 -7.74 -14.89
C VAL A 203 -4.91 -8.22 -16.32
N GLN A 204 -4.56 -9.49 -16.49
CA GLN A 204 -4.33 -10.12 -17.80
C GLN A 204 -5.60 -10.36 -18.60
N THR A 205 -6.78 -10.35 -17.93
CA THR A 205 -8.05 -10.82 -18.48
C THR A 205 -8.94 -9.73 -19.06
N TYR A 206 -8.62 -8.48 -18.77
CA TYR A 206 -9.38 -7.30 -19.22
C TYR A 206 -8.45 -6.17 -19.67
N ASP A 207 -9.01 -5.20 -20.39
CA ASP A 207 -8.42 -3.89 -20.60
C ASP A 207 -9.23 -2.82 -19.89
N GLY A 208 -8.53 -1.74 -19.48
CA GLY A 208 -9.16 -0.48 -19.06
C GLY A 208 -9.42 0.46 -20.24
N LEU A 209 -9.81 1.70 -19.93
CA LEU A 209 -9.92 2.76 -20.95
C LEU A 209 -8.56 3.10 -21.54
N TYR A 210 -7.53 3.14 -20.72
CA TYR A 210 -6.12 3.40 -21.05
C TYR A 210 -5.25 2.35 -20.37
N GLU A 211 -4.08 2.09 -20.91
CA GLU A 211 -3.01 1.28 -20.32
C GLU A 211 -1.67 2.05 -20.40
N TYR A 212 -0.66 1.62 -19.66
CA TYR A 212 0.66 2.24 -19.69
C TYR A 212 1.65 1.37 -20.48
N ASP A 213 2.43 2.02 -21.34
CA ASP A 213 3.47 1.36 -22.12
C ASP A 213 4.80 1.23 -21.34
N MET A 214 5.79 0.59 -21.97
CA MET A 214 7.13 0.42 -21.40
C MET A 214 7.86 1.75 -21.12
N GLU A 215 7.38 2.87 -21.65
CA GLU A 215 7.95 4.20 -21.40
C GLU A 215 7.17 4.98 -20.31
N ASN A 216 6.28 4.30 -19.61
CA ASN A 216 5.42 4.90 -18.57
C ASN A 216 4.48 6.00 -19.10
N LYS A 217 4.03 5.83 -20.34
CA LYS A 217 3.08 6.75 -20.98
C LYS A 217 1.73 6.09 -21.13
N ALA A 218 0.67 6.83 -20.76
CA ALA A 218 -0.69 6.36 -20.97
C ALA A 218 -0.99 6.23 -22.47
N GLN A 219 -1.39 5.04 -22.89
CA GLN A 219 -1.76 4.70 -24.26
C GLN A 219 -3.24 4.37 -24.35
N PRO A 220 -3.89 4.68 -25.50
CA PRO A 220 -5.27 4.27 -25.77
C PRO A 220 -5.43 2.75 -25.77
N ALA A 221 -6.21 2.20 -24.82
CA ALA A 221 -6.62 0.79 -24.78
C ALA A 221 -8.05 0.65 -25.34
N LEU A 222 -9.08 0.43 -24.50
CA LEU A 222 -10.47 0.38 -24.99
C LEU A 222 -11.00 1.74 -25.41
N ALA A 223 -10.49 2.85 -24.87
CA ALA A 223 -10.77 4.18 -25.37
C ALA A 223 -9.76 4.61 -26.42
N LEU A 224 -10.23 5.21 -27.53
CA LEU A 224 -9.39 5.81 -28.56
C LEU A 224 -8.91 7.21 -28.21
N SER A 225 -9.71 7.94 -27.44
CA SER A 225 -9.45 9.32 -27.02
C SER A 225 -10.39 9.74 -25.90
N TYR A 226 -10.04 10.81 -25.20
CA TYR A 226 -10.97 11.49 -24.29
C TYR A 226 -10.89 13.00 -24.44
N THR A 227 -11.92 13.70 -23.95
CA THR A 227 -11.96 15.14 -23.79
C THR A 227 -12.33 15.48 -22.37
N VAL A 228 -11.83 16.62 -21.88
CA VAL A 228 -12.16 17.15 -20.56
C VAL A 228 -12.87 18.48 -20.73
N SER A 229 -13.93 18.73 -19.95
CA SER A 229 -14.62 20.02 -19.92
C SER A 229 -13.72 21.12 -19.31
N ASP A 230 -14.01 22.39 -19.67
CA ASP A 230 -13.21 23.54 -19.21
C ASP A 230 -13.13 23.68 -17.68
N ASP A 231 -14.14 23.17 -16.95
CA ASP A 231 -14.19 23.16 -15.49
C ASP A 231 -13.45 21.94 -14.86
N GLY A 232 -12.95 21.03 -15.70
CA GLY A 232 -12.27 19.82 -15.25
C GLY A 232 -13.18 18.74 -14.64
N LEU A 233 -14.50 18.91 -14.72
CA LEU A 233 -15.45 18.01 -14.04
C LEU A 233 -15.96 16.86 -14.92
N LYS A 234 -15.85 16.97 -16.25
CA LYS A 234 -16.38 15.94 -17.16
C LYS A 234 -15.30 15.39 -18.06
N TYR A 235 -15.21 14.08 -18.08
CA TYR A 235 -14.34 13.30 -18.94
C TYR A 235 -15.19 12.45 -19.89
N THR A 236 -15.05 12.66 -21.21
CA THR A 236 -15.81 11.95 -22.23
C THR A 236 -14.88 11.09 -23.07
N PHE A 237 -15.05 9.77 -23.01
CA PHE A 237 -14.21 8.75 -23.66
C PHE A 237 -14.90 8.20 -24.89
N LYS A 238 -14.18 8.09 -26.01
CA LYS A 238 -14.62 7.42 -27.23
C LYS A 238 -14.01 6.02 -27.29
N LEU A 239 -14.86 4.99 -27.29
CA LEU A 239 -14.45 3.59 -27.26
C LEU A 239 -14.12 3.06 -28.67
N ARG A 240 -13.31 2.00 -28.71
CA ARG A 240 -13.11 1.16 -29.89
C ARG A 240 -14.39 0.43 -30.23
N GLU A 241 -14.74 0.41 -31.52
CA GLU A 241 -15.86 -0.40 -32.02
C GLU A 241 -15.38 -1.82 -32.36
N GLY A 242 -16.25 -2.80 -32.21
CA GLY A 242 -16.00 -4.19 -32.60
C GLY A 242 -15.21 -5.01 -31.59
N VAL A 243 -14.89 -4.49 -30.41
CA VAL A 243 -14.35 -5.27 -29.30
C VAL A 243 -15.44 -6.20 -28.78
N VAL A 244 -15.07 -7.42 -28.41
CA VAL A 244 -16.00 -8.46 -27.96
C VAL A 244 -15.60 -9.01 -26.59
N TRP A 245 -16.59 -9.46 -25.86
CA TRP A 245 -16.42 -10.31 -24.70
C TRP A 245 -16.44 -11.77 -25.13
N VAL A 246 -15.55 -12.56 -24.56
CA VAL A 246 -15.48 -14.01 -24.76
C VAL A 246 -15.55 -14.75 -23.42
N ASP A 247 -15.93 -16.02 -23.45
CA ASP A 247 -15.84 -16.91 -22.31
C ASP A 247 -14.43 -17.54 -22.19
N ASN A 248 -14.21 -18.39 -21.18
CA ASN A 248 -12.93 -19.08 -20.96
C ASN A 248 -12.54 -20.11 -22.04
N GLN A 249 -13.35 -20.28 -23.08
CA GLN A 249 -13.06 -21.08 -24.27
C GLN A 249 -12.88 -20.22 -25.54
N GLY A 250 -12.81 -18.89 -25.39
CA GLY A 250 -12.66 -17.95 -26.49
C GLY A 250 -13.92 -17.75 -27.34
N ARG A 251 -15.08 -18.20 -26.88
CA ARG A 251 -16.35 -18.06 -27.63
C ARG A 251 -16.96 -16.69 -27.30
N LYS A 252 -17.33 -15.95 -28.34
CA LYS A 252 -18.01 -14.67 -28.16
C LYS A 252 -19.30 -14.81 -27.34
N VAL A 253 -19.45 -14.01 -26.29
CA VAL A 253 -20.63 -13.93 -25.42
C VAL A 253 -21.39 -12.61 -25.58
N ALA A 254 -20.69 -11.49 -25.88
CA ALA A 254 -21.28 -10.19 -26.09
C ALA A 254 -20.39 -9.27 -26.95
N ASP A 255 -20.92 -8.15 -27.41
CA ASP A 255 -20.15 -7.00 -27.88
C ASP A 255 -19.85 -6.09 -26.68
N LEU A 256 -18.64 -5.52 -26.63
CA LEU A 256 -18.27 -4.54 -25.61
C LEU A 256 -18.86 -3.16 -25.97
N THR A 257 -19.52 -2.54 -25.01
CA THR A 257 -20.18 -1.25 -25.17
C THR A 257 -19.89 -0.32 -23.99
N ALA A 258 -20.28 0.95 -24.11
CA ALA A 258 -20.17 1.94 -23.04
C ALA A 258 -20.96 1.55 -21.78
N ASP A 259 -22.04 0.77 -21.92
CA ASP A 259 -22.85 0.30 -20.80
C ASP A 259 -22.11 -0.73 -19.92
N ASP A 260 -21.11 -1.41 -20.46
CA ASP A 260 -20.29 -2.34 -19.69
C ASP A 260 -19.38 -1.62 -18.66
N PHE A 261 -18.96 -0.39 -18.95
CA PHE A 261 -18.28 0.47 -17.97
C PHE A 261 -19.21 0.96 -16.87
N VAL A 262 -20.46 1.29 -17.23
CA VAL A 262 -21.51 1.67 -16.27
C VAL A 262 -21.82 0.49 -15.36
N ALA A 263 -21.95 -0.70 -15.92
CA ALA A 263 -22.21 -1.93 -15.18
C ALA A 263 -21.06 -2.30 -14.25
N GLY A 264 -19.80 -2.20 -14.72
CA GLY A 264 -18.62 -2.46 -13.91
C GLY A 264 -18.53 -1.51 -12.72
N MET A 265 -18.73 -0.21 -12.94
CA MET A 265 -18.70 0.78 -11.87
C MET A 265 -19.83 0.57 -10.85
N GLN A 266 -21.05 0.26 -11.31
CA GLN A 266 -22.15 -0.05 -10.40
C GLN A 266 -21.85 -1.28 -9.57
N HIS A 267 -21.35 -2.34 -10.20
CA HIS A 267 -21.02 -3.57 -9.51
C HIS A 267 -19.91 -3.36 -8.46
N ALA A 268 -18.85 -2.60 -8.78
CA ALA A 268 -17.79 -2.28 -7.81
C ALA A 268 -18.34 -1.53 -6.59
N MET A 269 -19.27 -0.59 -6.79
CA MET A 269 -19.90 0.15 -5.69
C MET A 269 -20.90 -0.73 -4.90
N ASP A 270 -21.62 -1.65 -5.56
CA ASP A 270 -22.53 -2.61 -4.91
C ASP A 270 -21.78 -3.62 -4.01
N GLN A 271 -20.51 -3.93 -4.32
CA GLN A 271 -19.64 -4.76 -3.47
C GLN A 271 -19.26 -4.08 -2.14
N GLY A 272 -19.37 -2.76 -2.07
CA GLY A 272 -19.08 -2.00 -0.87
C GLY A 272 -17.75 -1.24 -0.90
N PRO A 273 -17.25 -0.81 0.26
CA PRO A 273 -16.15 0.16 0.32
C PRO A 273 -14.76 -0.41 0.03
N ASP A 274 -14.53 -1.71 -0.04
CA ASP A 274 -13.19 -2.30 -0.17
C ASP A 274 -12.44 -1.82 -1.41
N LEU A 275 -13.08 -1.76 -2.58
CA LEU A 275 -12.59 -1.06 -3.76
C LEU A 275 -13.35 0.23 -4.04
N GLY A 276 -14.63 0.30 -3.63
CA GLY A 276 -15.52 1.42 -3.87
C GLY A 276 -14.98 2.75 -3.37
N TYR A 277 -14.17 2.76 -2.30
CA TYR A 277 -13.57 4.00 -1.77
C TYR A 277 -12.78 4.78 -2.85
N LEU A 278 -12.16 4.08 -3.80
CA LEU A 278 -11.42 4.72 -4.90
C LEU A 278 -12.30 5.58 -5.80
N THR A 279 -13.61 5.36 -5.81
CA THR A 279 -14.56 6.11 -6.61
C THR A 279 -15.07 7.38 -5.93
N GLY A 280 -14.96 7.46 -4.62
CA GLY A 280 -15.52 8.49 -3.75
C GLY A 280 -14.64 9.72 -3.55
N ALA A 281 -15.02 10.48 -2.52
CA ALA A 281 -14.39 11.74 -2.15
C ALA A 281 -12.94 11.55 -1.66
N GLY A 282 -12.05 12.41 -2.18
CA GLY A 282 -10.61 12.34 -1.87
C GLY A 282 -9.83 11.38 -2.76
N CYS A 283 -10.52 10.58 -3.60
CA CYS A 283 -9.95 9.69 -4.61
C CYS A 283 -10.41 10.14 -6.01
N ALA A 284 -11.25 9.38 -6.70
CA ALA A 284 -11.73 9.75 -8.04
C ALA A 284 -12.76 10.87 -8.04
N ASN A 285 -13.39 11.13 -6.90
CA ASN A 285 -14.43 12.16 -6.74
C ASN A 285 -15.59 12.00 -7.75
N ILE A 286 -15.99 10.76 -8.06
CA ILE A 286 -17.14 10.53 -8.94
C ILE A 286 -18.40 11.09 -8.26
N LEU A 287 -19.14 11.92 -9.00
CA LEU A 287 -20.35 12.55 -8.48
C LEU A 287 -21.31 11.53 -7.88
N ASN A 288 -21.73 11.76 -6.63
CA ASN A 288 -22.64 10.92 -5.86
C ASN A 288 -22.17 9.47 -5.58
N ALA A 289 -20.89 9.13 -5.77
CA ALA A 289 -20.38 7.79 -5.46
C ALA A 289 -20.60 7.43 -3.99
N ASP A 290 -20.14 8.29 -3.05
CA ASP A 290 -20.30 8.05 -1.62
C ASP A 290 -21.79 7.99 -1.19
N ALA A 291 -22.62 8.88 -1.74
CA ALA A 291 -24.05 8.89 -1.44
C ALA A 291 -24.74 7.58 -1.89
N TYR A 292 -24.30 7.00 -3.01
CA TYR A 292 -24.79 5.70 -3.48
C TYR A 292 -24.32 4.57 -2.56
N MET A 293 -23.01 4.47 -2.29
CA MET A 293 -22.45 3.42 -1.43
C MET A 293 -23.00 3.48 0.01
N ASN A 294 -23.31 4.67 0.52
CA ASN A 294 -23.93 4.87 1.83
C ASN A 294 -25.46 4.65 1.85
N GLY A 295 -26.07 4.36 0.69
CA GLY A 295 -27.51 4.15 0.58
C GLY A 295 -28.37 5.43 0.70
N GLU A 296 -27.77 6.61 0.62
CA GLU A 296 -28.47 7.90 0.63
C GLU A 296 -29.25 8.11 -0.69
N ILE A 297 -28.70 7.59 -1.78
CA ILE A 297 -29.37 7.44 -3.07
C ILE A 297 -29.37 5.98 -3.50
N THR A 298 -30.44 5.54 -4.17
CA THR A 298 -30.59 4.17 -4.66
C THR A 298 -30.66 4.06 -6.17
N ASP A 299 -30.85 5.20 -6.86
CA ASP A 299 -30.88 5.27 -8.31
C ASP A 299 -29.48 5.55 -8.85
N PHE A 300 -28.82 4.52 -9.38
CA PHE A 300 -27.47 4.61 -9.94
C PHE A 300 -27.34 5.61 -11.09
N ALA A 301 -28.43 5.94 -11.79
CA ALA A 301 -28.43 6.97 -12.84
C ALA A 301 -28.05 8.38 -12.32
N GLN A 302 -28.04 8.58 -11.00
CA GLN A 302 -27.58 9.83 -10.37
C GLN A 302 -26.07 9.84 -10.09
N VAL A 303 -25.39 8.69 -10.21
CA VAL A 303 -23.93 8.58 -10.06
C VAL A 303 -23.26 9.14 -11.34
N GLY A 304 -22.10 9.73 -11.16
CA GLY A 304 -21.35 10.44 -12.20
C GLY A 304 -20.71 9.54 -13.27
N ILE A 305 -21.40 8.50 -13.74
CA ILE A 305 -21.00 7.73 -14.92
C ILE A 305 -22.20 7.40 -15.78
N LYS A 306 -22.07 7.50 -17.09
CA LYS A 306 -23.13 7.11 -18.03
C LYS A 306 -22.60 6.70 -19.40
N ALA A 307 -23.33 5.82 -20.08
CA ALA A 307 -23.23 5.59 -21.51
C ALA A 307 -24.00 6.70 -22.25
N VAL A 308 -23.28 7.57 -22.98
CA VAL A 308 -23.89 8.65 -23.77
C VAL A 308 -24.48 8.09 -25.07
N ASP A 309 -23.75 7.16 -25.67
CA ASP A 309 -24.15 6.32 -26.79
C ASP A 309 -23.45 4.96 -26.67
N THR A 310 -23.62 4.07 -27.64
CA THR A 310 -23.06 2.70 -27.62
C THR A 310 -21.55 2.67 -27.36
N TYR A 311 -20.80 3.68 -27.83
CA TYR A 311 -19.34 3.74 -27.77
C TYR A 311 -18.81 5.03 -27.15
N THR A 312 -19.58 5.65 -26.26
CA THR A 312 -19.18 6.86 -25.56
C THR A 312 -19.51 6.77 -24.08
N VAL A 313 -18.48 6.76 -23.22
CA VAL A 313 -18.60 6.82 -21.75
C VAL A 313 -18.33 8.24 -21.30
N GLU A 314 -19.15 8.79 -20.41
CA GLU A 314 -18.90 10.06 -19.74
C GLU A 314 -18.82 9.85 -18.22
N TYR A 315 -17.71 10.31 -17.61
CA TYR A 315 -17.59 10.48 -16.16
C TYR A 315 -17.86 11.95 -15.80
N THR A 316 -18.56 12.15 -14.68
CA THR A 316 -18.77 13.45 -14.06
C THR A 316 -18.24 13.38 -12.63
N LEU A 317 -17.34 14.29 -12.29
CA LEU A 317 -16.73 14.38 -10.97
C LEU A 317 -17.43 15.47 -10.14
N SER A 318 -17.42 15.33 -8.82
CA SER A 318 -17.91 16.33 -7.87
C SER A 318 -16.96 17.52 -7.73
N GLU A 319 -15.67 17.29 -8.00
CA GLU A 319 -14.63 18.32 -8.05
C GLU A 319 -13.56 17.97 -9.09
N ALA A 320 -12.81 18.97 -9.56
CA ALA A 320 -11.76 18.76 -10.55
C ALA A 320 -10.59 17.96 -9.95
N THR A 321 -10.39 16.75 -10.47
CA THR A 321 -9.37 15.80 -10.01
C THR A 321 -8.33 15.60 -11.10
N SER A 322 -7.20 16.30 -11.01
CA SER A 322 -6.17 16.33 -12.06
C SER A 322 -5.53 14.96 -12.32
N TYR A 323 -5.47 14.09 -11.31
CA TYR A 323 -4.91 12.75 -11.41
C TYR A 323 -5.93 11.68 -11.83
N PHE A 324 -7.21 12.03 -12.03
CA PHE A 324 -8.25 11.06 -12.45
C PHE A 324 -7.83 10.17 -13.63
N PRO A 325 -7.18 10.70 -14.70
CA PRO A 325 -6.72 9.83 -15.79
C PRO A 325 -5.74 8.74 -15.37
N THR A 326 -4.95 8.95 -14.31
CA THR A 326 -3.99 7.96 -13.82
C THR A 326 -4.67 6.79 -13.08
N MET A 327 -5.93 6.94 -12.69
CA MET A 327 -6.72 5.90 -12.04
C MET A 327 -7.32 4.88 -13.01
N LEU A 328 -7.42 5.24 -14.30
CA LEU A 328 -8.17 4.48 -15.31
C LEU A 328 -7.53 3.14 -15.69
N GLY A 329 -6.29 2.90 -15.32
CA GLY A 329 -5.61 1.60 -15.44
C GLY A 329 -5.84 0.68 -14.22
N TYR A 330 -6.56 1.13 -13.18
CA TYR A 330 -6.82 0.33 -11.99
C TYR A 330 -8.09 -0.50 -12.11
N GLY A 331 -8.10 -1.71 -11.52
CA GLY A 331 -9.17 -2.69 -11.66
C GLY A 331 -10.59 -2.20 -11.37
N VAL A 332 -10.75 -1.25 -10.42
CA VAL A 332 -12.08 -0.68 -10.10
C VAL A 332 -12.74 0.06 -11.27
N PHE A 333 -11.95 0.50 -12.27
CA PHE A 333 -12.43 1.15 -13.49
C PHE A 333 -12.56 0.18 -14.67
N ALA A 334 -12.36 -1.11 -14.45
CA ALA A 334 -12.53 -2.13 -15.49
C ALA A 334 -14.00 -2.22 -15.95
N PRO A 335 -14.23 -2.48 -17.24
CA PRO A 335 -15.58 -2.81 -17.71
C PRO A 335 -15.98 -4.22 -17.26
N MET A 336 -17.29 -4.47 -17.20
CA MET A 336 -17.87 -5.80 -16.95
C MET A 336 -19.00 -6.03 -17.94
N SER A 337 -19.00 -7.17 -18.64
CA SER A 337 -20.11 -7.51 -19.53
C SER A 337 -21.42 -7.63 -18.76
N ARG A 338 -22.31 -6.62 -18.90
CA ARG A 338 -23.61 -6.61 -18.22
C ARG A 338 -24.41 -7.88 -18.49
N SER A 339 -24.54 -8.23 -19.77
CA SER A 339 -25.36 -9.37 -20.16
C SER A 339 -24.80 -10.72 -19.65
N TYR A 340 -23.46 -10.86 -19.61
CA TYR A 340 -22.83 -12.06 -19.06
C TYR A 340 -23.00 -12.13 -17.55
N TYR A 341 -22.76 -11.02 -16.84
CA TYR A 341 -22.97 -10.89 -15.41
C TYR A 341 -24.40 -11.28 -15.00
N GLU A 342 -25.42 -10.73 -15.67
CA GLU A 342 -26.82 -11.06 -15.43
C GLU A 342 -27.12 -12.54 -15.73
N SER A 343 -26.48 -13.11 -16.76
CA SER A 343 -26.63 -14.54 -17.10
C SER A 343 -26.04 -15.47 -16.05
N MET A 344 -25.05 -14.99 -15.27
CA MET A 344 -24.42 -15.68 -14.15
C MET A 344 -25.11 -15.38 -12.79
N GLY A 345 -26.35 -14.84 -12.84
CA GLY A 345 -27.17 -14.59 -11.67
C GLY A 345 -26.88 -13.26 -10.98
N GLY A 346 -26.02 -12.43 -11.57
CA GLY A 346 -25.71 -11.11 -11.05
C GLY A 346 -26.90 -10.15 -11.10
N LYS A 347 -27.00 -9.29 -10.12
CA LYS A 347 -28.01 -8.23 -9.99
C LYS A 347 -27.34 -6.98 -9.46
N PHE A 348 -28.03 -5.83 -9.56
CA PHE A 348 -27.50 -4.55 -9.18
C PHE A 348 -28.33 -3.88 -8.09
N GLY A 349 -27.70 -2.97 -7.34
CA GLY A 349 -28.33 -2.15 -6.33
C GLY A 349 -28.99 -2.96 -5.22
N ALA A 350 -30.22 -2.62 -4.84
CA ALA A 350 -30.93 -3.29 -3.75
C ALA A 350 -31.17 -4.79 -3.94
N ASP A 351 -31.09 -5.30 -5.17
CA ASP A 351 -31.24 -6.72 -5.49
C ASP A 351 -29.89 -7.47 -5.54
N PHE A 352 -28.76 -6.78 -5.34
CA PHE A 352 -27.44 -7.39 -5.29
C PHE A 352 -27.30 -8.28 -4.04
N ASP A 353 -26.91 -9.55 -4.25
CA ASP A 353 -26.62 -10.51 -3.19
C ASP A 353 -25.58 -11.53 -3.69
N SER A 354 -24.31 -11.31 -3.36
CA SER A 354 -23.20 -12.22 -3.72
C SER A 354 -23.23 -13.56 -2.97
N SER A 355 -24.06 -13.67 -1.90
CA SER A 355 -24.23 -14.90 -1.11
C SER A 355 -25.33 -15.81 -1.66
N ALA A 356 -26.16 -15.33 -2.59
CA ALA A 356 -27.26 -16.10 -3.17
C ALA A 356 -26.72 -17.34 -3.93
N GLU A 357 -27.39 -18.49 -3.79
CA GLU A 357 -27.03 -19.72 -4.53
C GLU A 357 -27.06 -19.56 -6.05
N THR A 358 -27.81 -18.58 -6.55
CA THR A 358 -27.92 -18.27 -7.98
C THR A 358 -26.82 -17.35 -8.47
N TYR A 359 -26.04 -16.73 -7.58
CA TYR A 359 -24.93 -15.85 -7.93
C TYR A 359 -23.68 -16.70 -8.23
N LEU A 360 -23.37 -16.82 -9.51
CA LEU A 360 -22.25 -17.63 -9.99
C LEU A 360 -21.06 -16.78 -10.50
N TYR A 361 -21.25 -15.48 -10.73
CA TYR A 361 -20.21 -14.59 -11.26
C TYR A 361 -19.00 -14.52 -10.31
N GLY A 362 -17.79 -14.60 -10.87
CA GLY A 362 -16.55 -14.49 -10.08
C GLY A 362 -16.21 -15.70 -9.20
N LYS A 363 -16.89 -16.86 -9.37
CA LYS A 363 -16.61 -18.08 -8.59
C LYS A 363 -15.53 -18.97 -9.22
N GLY A 364 -15.17 -18.73 -10.48
CA GLY A 364 -14.15 -19.46 -11.21
C GLY A 364 -13.88 -18.84 -12.58
N PRO A 365 -12.88 -19.32 -13.31
CA PRO A 365 -12.53 -18.77 -14.62
C PRO A 365 -13.62 -18.97 -15.68
N ASP A 366 -14.53 -19.90 -15.49
CA ASP A 366 -15.67 -20.17 -16.38
C ASP A 366 -16.91 -19.31 -16.06
N SER A 367 -16.83 -18.49 -15.03
CA SER A 367 -17.92 -17.64 -14.57
C SER A 367 -17.64 -16.13 -14.71
N ILE A 368 -16.56 -15.76 -15.41
CA ILE A 368 -16.23 -14.39 -15.82
C ILE A 368 -16.15 -14.30 -17.35
N ALA A 369 -16.25 -13.09 -17.90
CA ALA A 369 -16.02 -12.82 -19.31
C ALA A 369 -14.71 -12.07 -19.51
N TYR A 370 -14.08 -12.23 -20.67
CA TYR A 370 -12.74 -11.75 -20.99
C TYR A 370 -12.79 -10.76 -22.16
N CYS A 371 -12.09 -9.63 -22.05
CA CYS A 371 -11.86 -8.69 -23.16
C CYS A 371 -10.39 -8.28 -23.29
N GLY A 372 -9.53 -8.73 -22.40
CA GLY A 372 -8.10 -8.47 -22.37
C GLY A 372 -7.26 -9.42 -23.22
N PRO A 373 -5.92 -9.31 -23.10
CA PRO A 373 -4.98 -10.07 -23.93
C PRO A 373 -5.00 -11.59 -23.68
N TYR A 374 -5.48 -12.05 -22.52
CA TYR A 374 -5.46 -13.48 -22.18
C TYR A 374 -6.81 -13.98 -21.64
N ILE A 375 -6.99 -15.30 -21.77
CA ILE A 375 -8.11 -16.08 -21.24
C ILE A 375 -7.55 -17.11 -20.28
N ILE A 376 -8.15 -17.26 -19.09
CA ILE A 376 -7.81 -18.33 -18.16
C ILE A 376 -8.51 -19.62 -18.64
N THR A 377 -7.74 -20.49 -19.28
CA THR A 377 -8.27 -21.73 -19.90
C THR A 377 -8.29 -22.91 -18.96
N SER A 378 -7.50 -22.88 -17.89
CA SER A 378 -7.43 -23.93 -16.88
C SER A 378 -7.07 -23.41 -15.52
N PHE A 379 -7.72 -23.96 -14.50
CA PHE A 379 -7.42 -23.75 -13.09
C PHE A 379 -7.52 -25.06 -12.32
N THR A 380 -6.52 -25.35 -11.50
CA THR A 380 -6.53 -26.44 -10.53
C THR A 380 -5.98 -25.90 -9.21
N SER A 381 -6.83 -25.87 -8.18
CA SER A 381 -6.50 -25.34 -6.84
C SER A 381 -5.20 -25.93 -6.31
N THR A 382 -4.33 -25.07 -5.74
CA THR A 382 -3.01 -25.41 -5.23
C THR A 382 -2.15 -26.23 -6.21
N ASN A 383 -2.31 -25.99 -7.50
CA ASN A 383 -1.55 -26.65 -8.56
C ASN A 383 -1.17 -25.68 -9.68
N SER A 384 -2.16 -25.18 -10.47
CA SER A 384 -1.83 -24.34 -11.62
C SER A 384 -2.98 -23.46 -12.12
N ILE A 385 -2.61 -22.32 -12.72
CA ILE A 385 -3.50 -21.43 -13.47
C ILE A 385 -2.85 -21.26 -14.85
N VAL A 386 -3.56 -21.56 -15.92
CA VAL A 386 -3.07 -21.46 -17.31
C VAL A 386 -3.81 -20.36 -18.04
N LEU A 387 -3.04 -19.43 -18.61
CA LEU A 387 -3.55 -18.35 -19.44
C LEU A 387 -3.06 -18.52 -20.87
N GLU A 388 -3.96 -18.37 -21.84
CA GLU A 388 -3.65 -18.42 -23.28
C GLU A 388 -4.11 -17.13 -23.95
N SER A 389 -3.43 -16.75 -25.03
CA SER A 389 -3.77 -15.56 -25.82
C SER A 389 -5.24 -15.55 -26.21
N ASN A 390 -5.92 -14.45 -26.01
CA ASN A 390 -7.24 -14.18 -26.53
C ASN A 390 -7.13 -13.77 -28.01
N GLU A 391 -7.45 -14.69 -28.91
CA GLU A 391 -7.37 -14.46 -30.37
C GLU A 391 -8.31 -13.34 -30.87
N THR A 392 -9.32 -12.95 -30.05
CA THR A 392 -10.26 -11.88 -30.36
C THR A 392 -9.84 -10.54 -29.76
N TYR A 393 -8.74 -10.51 -29.01
CA TYR A 393 -8.22 -9.29 -28.41
C TYR A 393 -7.86 -8.28 -29.50
N TRP A 394 -8.24 -7.02 -29.31
CA TRP A 394 -8.07 -5.99 -30.33
C TRP A 394 -6.60 -5.75 -30.72
N ASN A 395 -5.65 -6.07 -29.83
CA ASN A 395 -4.21 -5.91 -30.01
C ASN A 395 -3.44 -7.24 -30.04
N ALA A 396 -4.10 -8.37 -30.27
CA ALA A 396 -3.52 -9.73 -30.17
C ALA A 396 -2.24 -9.93 -31.02
N GLY A 397 -2.07 -9.17 -32.11
CA GLY A 397 -0.88 -9.24 -32.96
C GLY A 397 0.41 -8.75 -32.31
N ASN A 398 0.32 -7.97 -31.23
CA ASN A 398 1.45 -7.38 -30.53
C ASN A 398 1.85 -8.11 -29.23
N ASN A 399 1.14 -9.19 -28.84
CA ASN A 399 1.51 -9.97 -27.69
C ASN A 399 2.79 -10.75 -27.91
N ASN A 400 3.84 -10.50 -27.12
CA ASN A 400 5.09 -11.27 -27.16
C ASN A 400 4.90 -12.68 -26.58
N LEU A 401 4.09 -12.81 -25.52
CA LEU A 401 3.74 -14.10 -24.94
C LEU A 401 2.41 -14.63 -25.50
N LYS A 402 2.36 -15.91 -25.88
CA LYS A 402 1.17 -16.62 -26.35
C LYS A 402 0.45 -17.35 -25.23
N SER A 403 1.20 -17.80 -24.22
CA SER A 403 0.63 -18.37 -23.01
C SER A 403 1.59 -18.21 -21.84
N PHE A 404 1.03 -18.29 -20.65
CA PHE A 404 1.81 -18.44 -19.44
C PHE A 404 1.07 -19.21 -18.37
N THR A 405 1.83 -19.78 -17.45
CA THR A 405 1.31 -20.64 -16.39
C THR A 405 1.78 -20.12 -15.04
N TYR A 406 0.89 -20.04 -14.09
CA TYR A 406 1.24 -19.95 -12.69
C TYR A 406 1.25 -21.37 -12.09
N MET A 407 2.34 -21.74 -11.43
CA MET A 407 2.51 -23.01 -10.73
C MET A 407 2.51 -22.77 -9.23
N TYR A 408 1.75 -23.59 -8.50
CA TYR A 408 1.69 -23.47 -7.04
C TYR A 408 3.01 -23.90 -6.39
N THR A 409 3.41 -23.14 -5.37
CA THR A 409 4.48 -23.49 -4.44
C THR A 409 4.14 -22.99 -3.04
N ASP A 410 4.42 -23.78 -2.02
CA ASP A 410 4.37 -23.32 -0.62
C ASP A 410 5.64 -22.55 -0.21
N GLY A 411 6.60 -22.41 -1.14
CA GLY A 411 7.85 -21.67 -0.93
C GLY A 411 8.90 -22.36 -0.05
N THR A 412 8.61 -23.55 0.49
CA THR A 412 9.45 -24.21 1.52
C THR A 412 10.58 -25.07 0.94
N ASP A 413 10.42 -25.65 -0.24
CA ASP A 413 11.45 -26.47 -0.87
C ASP A 413 12.39 -25.59 -1.74
N HIS A 414 13.35 -24.96 -1.09
CA HIS A 414 14.31 -24.06 -1.75
C HIS A 414 15.17 -24.75 -2.81
N GLN A 415 15.51 -26.05 -2.62
CA GLN A 415 16.29 -26.79 -3.61
C GLN A 415 15.47 -27.07 -4.84
N LYS A 416 14.22 -27.53 -4.68
CA LYS A 416 13.30 -27.76 -5.80
C LYS A 416 13.08 -26.48 -6.61
N MET A 417 12.82 -25.34 -5.95
CA MET A 417 12.60 -24.07 -6.65
C MET A 417 13.82 -23.63 -7.44
N TYR A 418 15.05 -23.84 -6.90
CA TYR A 418 16.29 -23.58 -7.62
C TYR A 418 16.44 -24.52 -8.84
N ASP A 419 16.20 -25.82 -8.67
CA ASP A 419 16.28 -26.80 -9.73
C ASP A 419 15.24 -26.55 -10.83
N ASP A 420 14.03 -26.18 -10.47
CA ASP A 420 12.94 -25.84 -11.40
C ASP A 420 13.33 -24.67 -12.31
N PHE A 421 13.99 -23.64 -11.80
CA PHE A 421 14.48 -22.52 -12.59
C PHE A 421 15.54 -22.96 -13.63
N PHE A 422 16.54 -23.73 -13.22
CA PHE A 422 17.60 -24.19 -14.12
C PHE A 422 17.14 -25.29 -15.08
N ASN A 423 16.12 -26.08 -14.72
CA ASN A 423 15.53 -27.11 -15.58
C ASN A 423 14.47 -26.55 -16.56
N GLY A 424 14.19 -25.25 -16.53
CA GLY A 424 13.23 -24.62 -17.44
C GLY A 424 11.77 -24.82 -17.05
N VAL A 425 11.51 -25.11 -15.78
CA VAL A 425 10.12 -25.27 -15.24
C VAL A 425 9.52 -23.91 -14.90
N VAL A 426 10.35 -22.97 -14.41
CA VAL A 426 9.93 -21.58 -14.11
C VAL A 426 10.94 -20.58 -14.66
N ASP A 427 10.51 -19.33 -14.86
CA ASP A 427 11.30 -18.31 -15.56
C ASP A 427 11.80 -17.20 -14.67
N THR A 428 11.41 -17.21 -13.40
CA THR A 428 11.91 -16.29 -12.37
C THR A 428 12.21 -17.04 -11.08
N LEU A 429 13.22 -16.57 -10.34
CA LEU A 429 13.60 -17.11 -9.04
C LEU A 429 14.02 -15.99 -8.10
N GLY A 430 13.19 -15.68 -7.10
CA GLY A 430 13.57 -14.85 -5.96
C GLY A 430 14.58 -15.61 -5.09
N MET A 431 15.64 -14.95 -4.64
CA MET A 431 16.73 -15.57 -3.91
C MET A 431 16.64 -15.26 -2.42
N THR A 432 16.11 -16.20 -1.63
CA THR A 432 16.25 -16.18 -0.16
C THR A 432 17.70 -16.51 0.24
N THR A 433 18.04 -16.34 1.51
CA THR A 433 19.35 -16.68 2.04
C THR A 433 19.73 -18.13 1.72
N GLU A 434 18.79 -19.08 1.86
CA GLU A 434 18.99 -20.50 1.55
C GLU A 434 19.26 -20.74 0.07
N ARG A 435 18.53 -20.09 -0.83
CA ARG A 435 18.73 -20.20 -2.29
C ARG A 435 20.03 -19.56 -2.73
N VAL A 436 20.46 -18.46 -2.09
CA VAL A 436 21.78 -17.85 -2.30
C VAL A 436 22.89 -18.88 -1.96
N GLU A 437 22.77 -19.59 -0.83
CA GLU A 437 23.74 -20.62 -0.47
C GLU A 437 23.76 -21.79 -1.46
N ILE A 438 22.59 -22.24 -1.94
CA ILE A 438 22.47 -23.28 -2.98
C ILE A 438 23.20 -22.84 -4.24
N ALA A 439 22.91 -21.61 -4.71
CA ALA A 439 23.53 -21.06 -5.94
C ALA A 439 25.04 -20.87 -5.82
N ARG A 440 25.54 -20.43 -4.65
CA ARG A 440 27.00 -20.32 -4.38
C ARG A 440 27.68 -21.70 -4.41
N LYS A 441 27.07 -22.71 -3.79
CA LYS A 441 27.56 -24.11 -3.81
C LYS A 441 27.55 -24.69 -5.23
N ALA A 442 26.52 -24.36 -6.04
CA ALA A 442 26.43 -24.78 -7.44
C ALA A 442 27.34 -24.00 -8.39
N GLY A 443 27.96 -22.89 -7.95
CA GLY A 443 28.80 -22.02 -8.77
C GLY A 443 28.05 -21.18 -9.80
N THR A 444 26.73 -20.99 -9.62
CA THR A 444 25.86 -20.25 -10.53
C THR A 444 25.61 -18.82 -10.07
N PHE A 445 25.84 -18.53 -8.77
CA PHE A 445 25.51 -17.27 -8.15
C PHE A 445 26.15 -16.07 -8.89
N ASP A 446 27.48 -16.06 -9.03
CA ASP A 446 28.19 -14.92 -9.63
C ASP A 446 27.86 -14.70 -11.11
N LYS A 447 27.31 -15.71 -11.77
CA LYS A 447 26.96 -15.63 -13.19
C LYS A 447 25.55 -15.09 -13.42
N TYR A 448 24.58 -15.48 -12.57
CA TYR A 448 23.16 -15.25 -12.86
C TYR A 448 22.44 -14.39 -11.82
N ALA A 449 22.97 -14.30 -10.58
CA ALA A 449 22.30 -13.50 -9.55
C ALA A 449 22.52 -12.01 -9.79
N TYR A 450 21.42 -11.26 -9.83
CA TYR A 450 21.43 -9.80 -9.89
C TYR A 450 20.57 -9.23 -8.76
N ILE A 451 20.71 -7.93 -8.47
CA ILE A 451 19.85 -7.25 -7.52
C ILE A 451 18.69 -6.64 -8.30
N SER A 452 17.47 -7.04 -7.92
CA SER A 452 16.24 -6.49 -8.51
C SER A 452 16.04 -5.03 -8.11
N ASP A 453 15.34 -4.26 -8.94
CA ASP A 453 14.93 -2.92 -8.59
C ASP A 453 13.85 -2.97 -7.48
N THR A 454 13.73 -1.90 -6.68
CA THR A 454 12.63 -1.72 -5.73
C THR A 454 11.44 -1.11 -6.45
N ASP A 455 10.23 -1.42 -5.98
CA ASP A 455 9.00 -0.79 -6.44
C ASP A 455 8.55 0.36 -5.52
N ALA A 456 7.32 0.82 -5.68
CA ALA A 456 6.73 1.88 -4.87
C ALA A 456 5.95 1.36 -3.65
N THR A 457 5.96 0.07 -3.36
CA THR A 457 5.31 -0.48 -2.17
C THR A 457 6.07 -0.04 -0.92
N THR A 458 5.36 0.41 0.10
CA THR A 458 5.92 0.70 1.42
C THR A 458 5.27 -0.21 2.46
N TYR A 459 6.01 -1.21 2.95
CA TYR A 459 5.60 -1.97 4.12
C TYR A 459 5.87 -1.18 5.39
N CYS A 460 4.99 -1.32 6.38
CA CYS A 460 5.03 -0.53 7.61
C CYS A 460 4.77 -1.37 8.84
N GLY A 461 5.39 -0.96 9.95
CA GLY A 461 4.96 -1.31 11.28
C GLY A 461 4.00 -0.25 11.83
N PHE A 462 2.87 -0.66 12.40
CA PHE A 462 1.84 0.21 12.96
C PHE A 462 1.78 0.12 14.47
N PHE A 463 1.56 1.27 15.12
CA PHE A 463 1.42 1.36 16.57
C PHE A 463 -0.04 1.53 16.94
N ASN A 464 -0.59 0.59 17.72
CA ASN A 464 -1.96 0.66 18.17
C ASN A 464 -2.13 1.74 19.25
N LEU A 465 -2.85 2.80 18.91
CA LEU A 465 -3.07 3.96 19.78
C LEU A 465 -4.10 3.68 20.86
N ARG A 466 -5.07 2.76 20.58
CA ARG A 466 -6.17 2.47 21.48
C ARG A 466 -6.64 1.02 21.37
N ARG A 467 -5.80 0.08 21.81
CA ARG A 467 -6.08 -1.35 21.72
C ARG A 467 -7.35 -1.74 22.47
N ALA A 468 -8.46 -1.88 21.73
CA ALA A 468 -9.77 -2.26 22.27
C ALA A 468 -9.94 -3.78 22.38
N ALA A 469 -9.20 -4.57 21.61
CA ALA A 469 -9.29 -6.04 21.56
C ALA A 469 -9.06 -6.73 22.92
N PHE A 470 -8.50 -6.06 23.91
CA PHE A 470 -8.44 -6.57 25.29
C PHE A 470 -9.82 -6.94 25.84
N ALA A 471 -10.92 -6.37 25.36
CA ALA A 471 -12.27 -6.73 25.76
C ALA A 471 -12.72 -8.10 25.22
N ASN A 472 -12.07 -8.64 24.18
CA ASN A 472 -12.46 -9.86 23.46
C ASN A 472 -11.63 -11.09 23.84
N TYR A 473 -10.94 -11.07 24.98
CA TYR A 473 -10.01 -12.13 25.42
C TYR A 473 -10.63 -13.52 25.68
N ASN A 474 -11.91 -13.70 25.55
CA ASN A 474 -12.57 -14.98 25.79
C ASN A 474 -12.58 -15.91 24.57
N ASP A 475 -12.15 -15.43 23.39
CA ASP A 475 -11.98 -16.29 22.23
C ASP A 475 -10.71 -17.13 22.35
N ALA A 476 -10.84 -18.45 22.18
CA ALA A 476 -9.73 -19.40 22.30
C ALA A 476 -8.67 -19.23 21.20
N ASN A 477 -9.02 -18.57 20.09
CA ASN A 477 -8.15 -18.33 18.93
C ASN A 477 -7.38 -17.00 19.04
N VAL A 478 -7.71 -16.14 20.00
CA VAL A 478 -7.04 -14.86 20.20
C VAL A 478 -5.75 -15.04 21.01
N GLY A 479 -4.63 -14.56 20.48
CA GLY A 479 -3.36 -14.52 21.21
C GLY A 479 -3.49 -13.68 22.48
N LYS A 480 -3.19 -14.30 23.63
CA LYS A 480 -3.41 -13.66 24.94
C LYS A 480 -2.21 -12.83 25.35
N SER A 481 -2.45 -11.58 25.73
CA SER A 481 -1.45 -10.77 26.43
C SER A 481 -1.16 -11.31 27.82
N SER A 482 0.10 -11.25 28.24
CA SER A 482 0.50 -11.54 29.63
C SER A 482 0.44 -10.31 30.53
N LYS A 483 0.02 -9.15 29.98
CA LYS A 483 -0.04 -7.88 30.72
C LYS A 483 -1.12 -7.89 31.81
N THR A 484 -0.79 -7.30 32.96
CA THR A 484 -1.74 -6.97 34.00
C THR A 484 -2.59 -5.77 33.59
N GLU A 485 -3.72 -5.53 34.28
CA GLU A 485 -4.57 -4.34 34.06
C GLU A 485 -3.77 -3.03 34.21
N GLU A 486 -2.85 -2.95 35.19
CA GLU A 486 -1.99 -1.77 35.35
C GLU A 486 -1.07 -1.59 34.14
N GLU A 487 -0.46 -2.65 33.63
CA GLU A 487 0.42 -2.60 32.46
C GLU A 487 -0.36 -2.22 31.17
N ILE A 488 -1.60 -2.68 31.01
CA ILE A 488 -2.48 -2.28 29.90
C ILE A 488 -2.70 -0.76 29.91
N VAL A 489 -3.09 -0.20 31.07
CA VAL A 489 -3.32 1.24 31.23
C VAL A 489 -2.05 2.04 30.95
N ARG A 490 -0.91 1.57 31.45
CA ARG A 490 0.40 2.24 31.25
C ARG A 490 0.83 2.24 29.78
N THR A 491 0.62 1.11 29.07
CA THR A 491 0.90 1.02 27.64
C THR A 491 -0.01 1.97 26.85
N GLY A 492 -1.30 1.99 27.14
CA GLY A 492 -2.25 2.92 26.50
C GLY A 492 -1.83 4.41 26.68
N ALA A 493 -1.43 4.78 27.91
CA ALA A 493 -0.95 6.13 28.19
C ALA A 493 0.34 6.46 27.41
N ALA A 494 1.27 5.49 27.31
CA ALA A 494 2.52 5.65 26.59
C ALA A 494 2.29 5.78 25.08
N MET A 495 1.38 4.98 24.52
CA MET A 495 1.05 5.03 23.08
C MET A 495 0.38 6.34 22.65
N LEU A 496 -0.24 7.08 23.56
CA LEU A 496 -0.76 8.43 23.30
C LEU A 496 0.32 9.52 23.41
N ASN A 497 1.56 9.17 23.83
CA ASN A 497 2.66 10.14 23.95
C ASN A 497 3.54 10.12 22.69
N GLN A 498 3.62 11.25 21.98
CA GLN A 498 4.40 11.37 20.74
C GLN A 498 5.89 11.06 20.94
N ASN A 499 6.52 11.60 22.01
CA ASN A 499 7.94 11.34 22.27
C ASN A 499 8.21 9.85 22.53
N PHE A 500 7.27 9.14 23.18
CA PHE A 500 7.35 7.69 23.38
C PHE A 500 7.28 6.95 22.04
N ARG A 501 6.32 7.29 21.18
CA ARG A 501 6.17 6.66 19.86
C ARG A 501 7.39 6.90 18.97
N LEU A 502 7.94 8.13 18.93
CA LEU A 502 9.16 8.43 18.19
C LEU A 502 10.36 7.66 18.73
N ALA A 503 10.51 7.56 20.05
CA ALA A 503 11.57 6.74 20.65
C ALA A 503 11.41 5.27 20.28
N LEU A 504 10.18 4.74 20.30
CA LEU A 504 9.89 3.35 19.92
C LEU A 504 10.25 3.12 18.43
N ALA A 505 9.79 3.96 17.53
CA ALA A 505 10.07 3.85 16.09
C ALA A 505 11.58 3.86 15.80
N MET A 506 12.31 4.82 16.41
CA MET A 506 13.76 4.97 16.22
C MET A 506 14.60 3.92 16.96
N SER A 507 14.01 3.11 17.84
CA SER A 507 14.70 2.04 18.56
C SER A 507 14.81 0.74 17.77
N ILE A 508 14.09 0.63 16.64
CA ILE A 508 14.05 -0.57 15.82
C ILE A 508 15.17 -0.53 14.78
N ASP A 509 16.16 -1.42 14.92
CA ASP A 509 17.21 -1.64 13.90
C ASP A 509 16.62 -2.40 12.70
N ARG A 510 16.11 -1.62 11.74
CA ARG A 510 15.45 -2.15 10.54
C ARG A 510 16.42 -2.91 9.64
N GLY A 511 17.71 -2.52 9.65
CA GLY A 511 18.74 -3.25 8.92
C GLY A 511 18.92 -4.67 9.47
N THR A 512 19.06 -4.82 10.79
CA THR A 512 19.17 -6.15 11.44
C THR A 512 17.89 -6.95 11.29
N TYR A 513 16.72 -6.30 11.36
CA TYR A 513 15.42 -6.91 11.08
C TYR A 513 15.35 -7.46 9.65
N ASN A 514 15.70 -6.64 8.64
CA ASN A 514 15.62 -7.02 7.23
C ASN A 514 16.68 -8.09 6.85
N ALA A 515 17.86 -8.07 7.51
CA ALA A 515 18.91 -9.06 7.30
C ALA A 515 18.44 -10.50 7.52
N GLN A 516 17.41 -10.71 8.34
CA GLN A 516 16.85 -12.04 8.60
C GLN A 516 16.20 -12.64 7.33
N SER A 517 15.71 -11.79 6.42
CA SER A 517 15.09 -12.22 5.16
C SER A 517 16.07 -12.19 3.98
N VAL A 518 16.93 -11.17 3.89
CA VAL A 518 17.71 -10.88 2.66
C VAL A 518 19.24 -11.04 2.86
N GLY A 519 19.68 -11.35 4.09
CA GLY A 519 21.09 -11.45 4.45
C GLY A 519 21.75 -10.09 4.72
N GLU A 520 22.93 -10.13 5.34
CA GLU A 520 23.69 -8.95 5.77
C GLU A 520 24.12 -8.04 4.58
N GLU A 521 24.39 -8.63 3.41
CA GLU A 521 24.87 -7.91 2.22
C GLU A 521 23.82 -6.93 1.68
N LEU A 522 22.53 -7.26 1.78
CA LEU A 522 21.41 -6.52 1.18
C LEU A 522 20.51 -5.84 2.22
N LYS A 523 20.85 -5.90 3.49
CA LYS A 523 19.98 -5.48 4.61
C LYS A 523 19.43 -4.07 4.53
N LEU A 524 20.06 -3.18 3.78
CA LEU A 524 19.62 -1.80 3.61
C LEU A 524 18.91 -1.55 2.29
N ASN A 525 19.11 -2.40 1.27
CA ASN A 525 18.72 -2.09 -0.11
C ASN A 525 17.21 -1.80 -0.30
N SER A 526 16.37 -2.54 0.40
CA SER A 526 14.91 -2.37 0.31
C SER A 526 14.33 -1.47 1.41
N LEU A 527 15.14 -0.96 2.34
CA LEU A 527 14.62 -0.08 3.39
C LEU A 527 14.07 1.21 2.80
N VAL A 528 12.85 1.56 3.17
CA VAL A 528 12.19 2.82 2.82
C VAL A 528 12.11 3.73 4.06
N ASN A 529 12.19 5.04 3.86
CA ASN A 529 12.25 5.98 4.98
C ASN A 529 11.05 6.94 5.05
N SER A 530 10.23 6.99 4.00
CA SER A 530 8.99 7.75 3.94
C SER A 530 7.82 6.81 3.60
N TYR A 531 6.60 7.25 3.75
CA TYR A 531 5.42 6.48 3.38
C TYR A 531 5.22 6.53 1.87
N THR A 532 5.15 7.74 1.30
CA THR A 532 5.26 7.94 -0.15
C THR A 532 6.73 7.90 -0.54
N PRO A 533 7.16 7.11 -1.55
CA PRO A 533 8.54 7.15 -2.04
C PRO A 533 8.95 8.58 -2.41
N GLY A 534 10.11 9.01 -1.95
CA GLY A 534 10.55 10.41 -2.11
C GLY A 534 10.76 10.87 -3.56
N ASN A 535 10.82 9.93 -4.51
CA ASN A 535 10.90 10.15 -5.96
C ASN A 535 9.57 9.85 -6.69
N PHE A 536 8.48 9.66 -5.96
CA PHE A 536 7.17 9.31 -6.55
C PHE A 536 6.63 10.43 -7.43
N VAL A 537 6.75 11.68 -6.97
CA VAL A 537 6.46 12.89 -7.76
C VAL A 537 7.55 13.93 -7.56
N PHE A 538 7.60 14.89 -8.48
CA PHE A 538 8.51 16.04 -8.43
C PHE A 538 7.77 17.31 -8.86
N LEU A 539 8.32 18.48 -8.54
CA LEU A 539 7.75 19.76 -8.95
C LEU A 539 8.10 20.05 -10.40
N GLU A 540 7.09 20.25 -11.26
CA GLU A 540 7.29 20.60 -12.66
C GLU A 540 7.64 22.08 -12.87
N GLU A 541 7.34 22.93 -11.88
CA GLU A 541 7.64 24.36 -11.88
C GLU A 541 8.16 24.83 -10.52
N GLU A 542 8.62 26.09 -10.44
CA GLU A 542 9.04 26.69 -9.16
C GLU A 542 7.83 26.93 -8.26
N VAL A 543 7.92 26.51 -7.00
CA VAL A 543 6.86 26.61 -6.00
C VAL A 543 7.38 27.23 -4.72
N THR A 544 6.61 28.14 -4.12
CA THR A 544 6.87 28.68 -2.78
C THR A 544 5.78 28.23 -1.82
N VAL A 545 6.20 27.59 -0.71
CA VAL A 545 5.31 27.14 0.38
C VAL A 545 5.88 27.54 1.73
N SER A 546 5.02 27.58 2.75
CA SER A 546 5.43 27.87 4.12
C SER A 546 5.93 26.60 4.81
N ILE A 547 7.20 26.59 5.21
CA ILE A 547 7.83 25.53 6.02
C ILE A 547 7.93 26.05 7.46
N ASN A 548 7.09 25.53 8.34
CA ASN A 548 6.99 25.97 9.74
C ASN A 548 6.93 27.52 9.90
N GLY A 549 6.03 28.16 9.12
CA GLY A 549 5.80 29.60 9.15
C GLY A 549 6.85 30.46 8.43
N THR A 550 7.81 29.84 7.70
CA THR A 550 8.80 30.53 6.87
C THR A 550 8.65 30.12 5.42
N ASP A 551 8.48 31.10 4.53
CA ASP A 551 8.37 30.84 3.10
C ASP A 551 9.68 30.25 2.56
N LYS A 552 9.56 29.13 1.84
CA LYS A 552 10.66 28.46 1.16
C LYS A 552 10.30 28.20 -0.30
N THR A 553 11.19 28.58 -1.20
CA THR A 553 11.04 28.40 -2.64
C THR A 553 11.81 27.16 -3.08
N TYR A 554 11.14 26.29 -3.84
CA TYR A 554 11.67 25.07 -4.44
C TYR A 554 11.67 25.22 -5.96
N ALA A 555 12.79 24.93 -6.60
CA ALA A 555 12.92 24.98 -8.05
C ALA A 555 12.16 23.81 -8.72
N ALA A 556 11.85 23.98 -10.01
CA ALA A 556 11.40 22.86 -10.84
C ALA A 556 12.42 21.69 -10.78
N GLY A 557 11.93 20.47 -10.76
CA GLY A 557 12.72 19.26 -10.58
C GLY A 557 12.97 18.85 -9.13
N THR A 558 12.53 19.65 -8.14
CA THR A 558 12.64 19.27 -6.72
C THR A 558 11.78 18.02 -6.45
N MET A 559 12.40 16.98 -5.88
CA MET A 559 11.72 15.74 -5.51
C MET A 559 10.88 15.91 -4.25
N TYR A 560 9.78 15.22 -4.19
CA TYR A 560 8.85 15.18 -3.06
C TYR A 560 9.54 14.94 -1.70
N GLY A 561 10.43 13.94 -1.64
CA GLY A 561 11.15 13.58 -0.41
C GLY A 561 12.03 14.69 0.16
N GLN A 562 12.52 15.62 -0.67
CA GLN A 562 13.28 16.78 -0.19
C GLN A 562 12.40 17.71 0.66
N ILE A 563 11.16 17.91 0.23
CA ILE A 563 10.22 18.81 0.92
C ILE A 563 9.76 18.17 2.24
N VAL A 564 9.49 16.84 2.24
CA VAL A 564 9.20 16.07 3.46
C VAL A 564 10.34 16.25 4.48
N GLN A 565 11.59 16.06 4.04
CA GLN A 565 12.77 16.21 4.91
C GLN A 565 12.91 17.62 5.49
N ASP A 566 12.68 18.63 4.67
CA ASP A 566 12.78 20.02 5.09
C ASP A 566 11.75 20.37 6.16
N GLN A 567 10.51 19.90 6.02
CA GLN A 567 9.46 20.10 7.00
C GLN A 567 9.76 19.36 8.32
N LEU A 568 10.18 18.08 8.27
CA LEU A 568 10.59 17.33 9.47
C LEU A 568 11.73 18.04 10.22
N THR A 569 12.70 18.57 9.49
CA THR A 569 13.82 19.30 10.06
C THR A 569 13.35 20.59 10.74
N ALA A 570 12.43 21.33 10.12
CA ALA A 570 11.86 22.56 10.68
C ALA A 570 10.97 22.28 11.91
N ASP A 571 10.32 21.13 11.97
CA ASP A 571 9.53 20.66 13.12
C ASP A 571 10.42 20.09 14.25
N GLY A 572 11.73 19.99 14.04
CA GLY A 572 12.68 19.45 15.03
C GLY A 572 12.62 17.93 15.20
N ILE A 573 12.04 17.21 14.22
CA ILE A 573 11.95 15.74 14.22
C ILE A 573 13.26 15.16 13.68
N GLN A 574 13.88 14.27 14.47
CA GLN A 574 15.20 13.71 14.17
C GLN A 574 15.14 12.47 13.25
N LEU A 575 14.42 12.60 12.13
CA LEU A 575 14.34 11.58 11.09
C LEU A 575 15.10 12.02 9.85
N THR A 576 15.74 11.07 9.16
CA THR A 576 16.33 11.28 7.84
C THR A 576 15.53 10.44 6.83
N VAL A 577 14.58 11.08 6.15
CA VAL A 577 13.73 10.41 5.15
C VAL A 577 14.23 10.59 3.72
N TRP A 578 15.12 11.58 3.51
CA TRP A 578 15.73 11.91 2.23
C TRP A 578 17.21 12.19 2.41
N ASN A 579 18.07 11.45 1.70
CA ASN A 579 19.54 11.60 1.80
C ASN A 579 20.15 12.58 0.78
N GLY A 580 19.31 13.34 0.08
CA GLY A 580 19.69 14.23 -1.01
C GLY A 580 19.46 13.66 -2.42
N SER A 581 19.16 12.36 -2.52
CA SER A 581 18.92 11.69 -3.80
C SER A 581 17.83 10.60 -3.73
N SER A 582 17.61 9.99 -2.57
CA SER A 582 16.69 8.87 -2.41
C SER A 582 16.07 8.84 -1.01
N SER A 583 14.90 8.24 -0.90
CA SER A 583 14.27 7.80 0.36
C SER A 583 14.46 6.30 0.63
N VAL A 584 15.18 5.58 -0.23
CA VAL A 584 15.36 4.12 -0.19
C VAL A 584 16.85 3.78 -0.11
N GLY A 585 17.20 2.62 0.47
CA GLY A 585 18.54 2.09 0.46
C GLY A 585 19.43 2.49 1.63
N PHE A 586 18.87 3.08 2.67
CA PHE A 586 19.55 3.43 3.92
C PHE A 586 18.59 3.36 5.10
N ASP A 587 19.11 3.32 6.33
CA ASP A 587 18.29 3.42 7.54
C ASP A 587 18.34 4.84 8.11
N GLY A 588 17.28 5.61 7.92
CA GLY A 588 17.14 6.97 8.41
C GLY A 588 16.33 7.10 9.70
N TRP A 589 15.86 5.96 10.25
CA TRP A 589 15.06 5.91 11.48
C TRP A 589 15.85 5.43 12.68
N TYR A 590 16.61 4.34 12.59
CA TYR A 590 17.35 3.81 13.73
C TYR A 590 18.43 4.79 14.23
N ASN A 591 18.20 5.33 15.45
CA ASN A 591 19.09 6.33 16.02
C ASN A 591 19.05 6.29 17.55
N LYS A 592 20.04 5.64 18.17
CA LYS A 592 20.11 5.47 19.63
C LYS A 592 20.22 6.79 20.40
N GLU A 593 20.86 7.82 19.83
CA GLU A 593 20.98 9.13 20.48
C GLU A 593 19.62 9.84 20.51
N ALA A 594 18.89 9.80 19.40
CA ALA A 594 17.53 10.30 19.32
C ALA A 594 16.60 9.54 20.26
N VAL A 595 16.69 8.20 20.32
CA VAL A 595 15.92 7.37 21.27
C VAL A 595 16.13 7.86 22.70
N ALA A 596 17.37 8.05 23.13
CA ALA A 596 17.66 8.51 24.48
C ALA A 596 17.04 9.89 24.77
N ALA A 597 17.11 10.81 23.80
CA ALA A 597 16.53 12.16 23.92
C ALA A 597 14.99 12.13 24.00
N TYR A 598 14.35 11.37 23.12
CA TYR A 598 12.88 11.22 23.09
C TYR A 598 12.37 10.45 24.33
N MET A 599 13.04 9.36 24.74
CA MET A 599 12.68 8.64 25.96
C MET A 599 12.77 9.52 27.21
N ALA A 600 13.80 10.37 27.32
CA ALA A 600 13.91 11.29 28.46
C ALA A 600 12.71 12.23 28.55
N LYS A 601 12.28 12.80 27.42
CA LYS A 601 11.06 13.64 27.35
C LYS A 601 9.80 12.85 27.68
N ALA A 602 9.65 11.66 27.07
CA ALA A 602 8.49 10.78 27.29
C ALA A 602 8.36 10.39 28.77
N VAL A 603 9.47 10.03 29.44
CA VAL A 603 9.50 9.69 30.86
C VAL A 603 9.04 10.86 31.73
N GLU A 604 9.52 12.08 31.46
CA GLU A 604 9.10 13.30 32.15
C GLU A 604 7.61 13.58 31.96
N GLU A 605 7.12 13.57 30.72
CA GLU A 605 5.73 13.84 30.38
C GLU A 605 4.76 12.80 30.95
N LEU A 606 5.13 11.51 30.87
CA LEU A 606 4.32 10.41 31.42
C LEU A 606 4.31 10.47 32.98
N LYS A 607 5.44 10.79 33.59
CA LYS A 607 5.50 10.99 35.05
C LYS A 607 4.62 12.14 35.51
N ALA A 608 4.56 13.23 34.77
CA ALA A 608 3.65 14.36 35.06
C ALA A 608 2.17 13.93 35.01
N LYS A 609 1.85 12.87 34.26
CA LYS A 609 0.51 12.26 34.16
C LYS A 609 0.31 11.09 35.14
N GLY A 610 1.26 10.79 36.05
CA GLY A 610 1.18 9.68 37.02
C GLY A 610 1.66 8.33 36.50
N ILE A 611 2.27 8.26 35.32
CA ILE A 611 2.85 7.05 34.75
C ILE A 611 4.38 7.09 34.92
N GLU A 612 4.89 6.26 35.83
CA GLU A 612 6.34 6.12 36.01
C GLU A 612 6.90 5.14 34.97
N VAL A 613 8.01 5.48 34.31
CA VAL A 613 8.69 4.61 33.33
C VAL A 613 10.17 4.55 33.66
N SER A 614 10.67 3.34 33.84
CA SER A 614 12.09 3.04 34.09
C SER A 614 12.39 1.58 33.71
N ALA A 615 13.64 1.15 33.81
CA ALA A 615 14.02 -0.25 33.59
C ALA A 615 13.38 -1.21 34.62
N GLU A 616 13.13 -0.74 35.87
CA GLU A 616 12.45 -1.49 36.91
C GLU A 616 10.92 -1.48 36.75
N LYS A 617 10.41 -0.47 36.04
CA LYS A 617 8.98 -0.29 35.74
C LYS A 617 8.76 0.00 34.26
N PRO A 618 9.06 -0.96 33.37
CA PRO A 618 9.01 -0.75 31.92
C PRO A 618 7.57 -0.62 31.42
N ILE A 619 7.42 -0.12 30.18
CA ILE A 619 6.22 -0.29 29.38
C ILE A 619 6.35 -1.60 28.61
N TYR A 620 5.34 -2.45 28.70
CA TYR A 620 5.30 -3.74 27.97
C TYR A 620 4.52 -3.59 26.67
N LEU A 621 5.11 -4.06 25.56
CA LEU A 621 4.48 -4.09 24.24
C LEU A 621 4.28 -5.53 23.79
N ASP A 622 3.08 -5.85 23.34
CA ASP A 622 2.78 -7.12 22.68
C ASP A 622 3.01 -7.00 21.18
N ILE A 623 3.89 -7.85 20.65
CA ILE A 623 4.18 -7.95 19.21
C ILE A 623 3.79 -9.36 18.75
N PRO A 624 2.88 -9.49 17.76
CA PRO A 624 2.49 -10.77 17.19
C PRO A 624 3.66 -11.47 16.47
N VAL A 625 3.71 -12.78 16.59
CA VAL A 625 4.71 -13.63 15.93
C VAL A 625 4.01 -14.78 15.23
N ARG A 626 4.33 -14.99 13.96
CA ARG A 626 3.87 -16.15 13.21
C ARG A 626 4.68 -17.39 13.62
N GLY A 627 4.05 -18.32 14.36
CA GLY A 627 4.70 -19.46 14.97
C GLY A 627 5.16 -20.55 14.00
N ASP A 628 4.55 -20.64 12.82
CA ASP A 628 4.93 -21.54 11.73
C ASP A 628 6.03 -20.99 10.82
N SER A 629 6.58 -19.80 11.09
CA SER A 629 7.62 -19.15 10.29
C SER A 629 8.86 -18.82 11.12
N GLU A 630 9.98 -19.51 10.86
CA GLU A 630 11.26 -19.23 11.49
C GLU A 630 11.77 -17.81 11.15
N ASN A 631 11.53 -17.35 9.92
CA ASN A 631 11.87 -15.99 9.52
C ASN A 631 11.13 -14.95 10.37
N SER A 632 9.82 -15.11 10.56
CA SER A 632 9.03 -14.24 11.44
C SER A 632 9.58 -14.23 12.86
N LYS A 633 9.91 -15.39 13.43
CA LYS A 633 10.51 -15.49 14.76
C LYS A 633 11.84 -14.74 14.85
N ASN A 634 12.72 -14.92 13.86
CA ASN A 634 14.02 -14.26 13.83
C ASN A 634 13.87 -12.74 13.71
N GLN A 635 13.01 -12.25 12.82
CA GLN A 635 12.71 -10.83 12.66
C GLN A 635 12.16 -10.22 13.95
N LYS A 636 11.17 -10.86 14.60
CA LYS A 636 10.59 -10.34 15.85
C LYS A 636 11.58 -10.38 17.02
N ASN A 637 12.46 -11.39 17.08
CA ASN A 637 13.53 -11.42 18.08
C ASN A 637 14.54 -10.28 17.84
N ALA A 638 14.94 -10.01 16.61
CA ALA A 638 15.80 -8.88 16.27
C ALA A 638 15.15 -7.53 16.66
N MET A 639 13.86 -7.35 16.34
CA MET A 639 13.08 -6.18 16.75
C MET A 639 13.03 -6.02 18.27
N LYS A 640 12.66 -7.08 19.00
CA LYS A 640 12.65 -7.10 20.46
C LYS A 640 13.99 -6.68 21.05
N GLN A 641 15.08 -7.29 20.58
CA GLN A 641 16.42 -7.00 21.09
C GLN A 641 16.80 -5.53 20.87
N SER A 642 16.56 -5.00 19.66
CA SER A 642 16.90 -3.59 19.35
C SER A 642 16.09 -2.60 20.18
N ILE A 643 14.78 -2.84 20.38
CA ILE A 643 13.91 -2.00 21.21
C ILE A 643 14.40 -1.99 22.66
N GLU A 644 14.59 -3.16 23.26
CA GLU A 644 14.98 -3.28 24.66
C GLU A 644 16.35 -2.68 24.94
N ASP A 645 17.33 -2.86 24.03
CA ASP A 645 18.67 -2.31 24.15
C ASP A 645 18.68 -0.79 23.94
N ALA A 646 18.04 -0.28 22.89
CA ALA A 646 18.05 1.13 22.56
C ALA A 646 17.32 1.99 23.60
N THR A 647 16.28 1.43 24.26
CA THR A 647 15.51 2.12 25.31
C THR A 647 16.05 1.86 26.72
N ALA A 648 17.24 1.24 26.85
CA ALA A 648 17.85 0.86 28.13
C ALA A 648 16.88 0.09 29.05
N GLY A 649 16.01 -0.72 28.48
CA GLY A 649 15.03 -1.53 29.20
C GLY A 649 13.78 -0.81 29.68
N CYS A 650 13.61 0.48 29.34
CA CYS A 650 12.37 1.22 29.64
C CYS A 650 11.16 0.71 28.85
N ILE A 651 11.39 0.03 27.72
CA ILE A 651 10.38 -0.73 26.95
C ILE A 651 10.79 -2.20 26.98
N LYS A 652 9.83 -3.08 27.20
CA LYS A 652 9.95 -4.53 27.12
C LYS A 652 8.96 -5.11 26.12
N VAL A 653 9.39 -6.09 25.34
CA VAL A 653 8.57 -6.72 24.30
C VAL A 653 8.15 -8.11 24.73
N ASN A 654 6.84 -8.35 24.71
CA ASN A 654 6.22 -9.67 24.79
C ASN A 654 5.95 -10.14 23.35
N LEU A 655 6.55 -11.26 22.97
CA LEU A 655 6.24 -11.90 21.70
C LEU A 655 5.01 -12.80 21.88
N VAL A 656 3.92 -12.49 21.16
CA VAL A 656 2.66 -13.23 21.22
C VAL A 656 2.60 -14.16 20.01
N GLU A 657 2.81 -15.47 20.23
CA GLU A 657 2.89 -16.44 19.14
C GLU A 657 1.49 -16.90 18.71
N TYR A 658 1.25 -16.86 17.40
CA TYR A 658 0.09 -17.41 16.71
C TYR A 658 0.52 -18.66 15.94
N ALA A 659 -0.21 -19.76 16.10
CA ALA A 659 0.21 -21.07 15.62
C ALA A 659 0.30 -21.17 14.08
N THR A 660 -0.54 -20.45 13.37
CA THR A 660 -0.65 -20.50 11.90
C THR A 660 -0.66 -19.08 11.31
N ARG A 661 -0.38 -19.00 9.99
CA ARG A 661 -0.50 -17.77 9.20
C ARG A 661 -1.89 -17.13 9.38
N ASP A 662 -2.96 -17.91 9.25
CA ASP A 662 -4.32 -17.39 9.27
C ASP A 662 -4.68 -16.78 10.62
N THR A 663 -4.41 -17.48 11.73
CA THR A 663 -4.64 -16.92 13.07
C THR A 663 -3.78 -15.67 13.36
N TYR A 664 -2.59 -15.59 12.75
CA TYR A 664 -1.76 -14.39 12.81
C TYR A 664 -2.41 -13.24 12.01
N LEU A 665 -2.91 -13.49 10.79
CA LEU A 665 -3.55 -12.47 9.97
C LEU A 665 -4.89 -12.00 10.54
N ASP A 666 -5.68 -12.87 11.15
CA ASP A 666 -6.91 -12.49 11.87
C ASP A 666 -6.64 -11.44 12.97
N ALA A 667 -5.50 -11.55 13.64
CA ALA A 667 -5.12 -10.62 14.70
C ALA A 667 -4.44 -9.33 14.19
N THR A 668 -3.87 -9.35 12.98
CA THR A 668 -2.92 -8.33 12.51
C THR A 668 -3.33 -7.61 11.24
N TYR A 669 -4.25 -8.19 10.45
CA TYR A 669 -4.59 -7.64 9.13
C TYR A 669 -6.04 -7.87 8.69
N TRP A 670 -6.61 -9.11 8.84
CA TRP A 670 -7.93 -9.48 8.32
C TRP A 670 -9.09 -9.06 9.24
N TYR A 671 -9.00 -7.94 9.91
CA TYR A 671 -10.06 -7.38 10.73
C TYR A 671 -10.76 -6.22 10.01
N SER A 672 -12.05 -6.05 10.30
CA SER A 672 -12.89 -5.03 9.67
C SER A 672 -12.78 -3.67 10.36
N ALA A 673 -12.52 -3.63 11.67
CA ALA A 673 -12.46 -2.42 12.48
C ALA A 673 -11.21 -2.39 13.37
N GLY A 674 -10.72 -1.21 13.67
CA GLY A 674 -9.56 -1.02 14.55
C GLY A 674 -9.75 -1.58 15.96
N SER A 675 -11.01 -1.71 16.44
CA SER A 675 -11.33 -2.34 17.71
C SER A 675 -10.93 -3.82 17.80
N GLU A 676 -10.77 -4.48 16.65
CA GLU A 676 -10.37 -5.89 16.55
C GLU A 676 -8.85 -6.08 16.49
N ALA A 677 -8.09 -5.02 16.16
CA ALA A 677 -6.64 -5.05 16.08
C ALA A 677 -6.00 -5.47 17.42
N ASN A 678 -5.37 -6.66 17.45
CA ASN A 678 -4.92 -7.28 18.70
C ASN A 678 -3.39 -7.32 18.86
N PHE A 679 -2.79 -6.15 18.88
CA PHE A 679 -1.35 -5.93 19.07
C PHE A 679 -1.11 -4.52 19.64
N ASP A 680 0.10 -4.27 20.17
CA ASP A 680 0.58 -2.92 20.45
C ASP A 680 1.45 -2.39 19.30
N LEU A 681 2.22 -3.28 18.66
CA LEU A 681 2.99 -3.03 17.44
C LEU A 681 2.84 -4.25 16.51
N ASN A 682 2.49 -3.97 15.26
CA ASN A 682 2.46 -4.95 14.17
C ASN A 682 3.25 -4.42 12.97
N ASP A 683 3.93 -5.29 12.20
CA ASP A 683 4.73 -4.95 11.03
C ASP A 683 4.27 -5.70 9.76
N GLY A 684 3.09 -6.28 9.78
CA GLY A 684 2.56 -7.15 8.71
C GLY A 684 1.75 -6.43 7.64
N SER A 685 1.75 -5.10 7.56
CA SER A 685 0.93 -4.36 6.62
C SER A 685 1.76 -3.39 5.78
N GLY A 686 1.17 -2.85 4.71
CA GLY A 686 1.82 -1.88 3.84
C GLY A 686 0.86 -1.38 2.76
N TRP A 687 1.35 -0.48 1.92
CA TRP A 687 0.57 0.11 0.84
C TRP A 687 1.40 0.26 -0.43
N GLY A 688 0.79 -0.05 -1.59
CA GLY A 688 1.27 0.34 -2.91
C GLY A 688 0.33 1.40 -3.49
N PRO A 689 0.81 2.33 -4.31
CA PRO A 689 -0.04 3.41 -4.81
C PRO A 689 -1.04 2.92 -5.86
N ASP A 690 -2.26 3.38 -5.75
CA ASP A 690 -3.34 3.06 -6.70
C ASP A 690 -3.31 3.97 -7.92
N TYR A 691 -2.83 5.22 -7.75
CA TYR A 691 -2.79 6.25 -8.79
C TYR A 691 -1.64 7.23 -8.57
N GLY A 692 -1.36 8.06 -9.59
CA GLY A 692 -0.18 8.92 -9.69
C GLY A 692 -0.24 10.23 -8.90
N ASP A 693 -0.69 10.21 -7.65
CA ASP A 693 -0.70 11.36 -6.73
C ASP A 693 -0.34 10.90 -5.31
N PRO A 694 0.40 11.68 -4.51
CA PRO A 694 0.77 11.31 -3.13
C PRO A 694 -0.43 11.03 -2.24
N SER A 695 -1.61 11.56 -2.55
CA SER A 695 -2.84 11.24 -1.82
C SER A 695 -3.21 9.76 -1.88
N SER A 696 -2.70 9.00 -2.87
CA SER A 696 -2.88 7.54 -2.91
C SER A 696 -2.32 6.82 -1.67
N TYR A 697 -1.27 7.38 -1.06
CA TYR A 697 -0.76 6.90 0.23
C TYR A 697 -1.46 7.59 1.40
N LEU A 698 -1.53 8.92 1.37
CA LEU A 698 -1.93 9.71 2.53
C LEU A 698 -3.42 9.58 2.86
N SER A 699 -4.29 9.34 1.86
CA SER A 699 -5.72 9.09 2.07
C SER A 699 -5.99 7.87 2.94
N THR A 700 -5.09 6.86 2.94
CA THR A 700 -5.22 5.66 3.77
C THR A 700 -5.17 5.95 5.28
N MET A 701 -4.72 7.15 5.67
CA MET A 701 -4.63 7.60 7.06
C MET A 701 -5.75 8.58 7.45
N LEU A 702 -6.82 8.70 6.64
CA LEU A 702 -7.97 9.56 6.95
C LEU A 702 -8.93 8.94 7.98
N PRO A 703 -9.74 9.76 8.68
CA PRO A 703 -10.60 9.30 9.77
C PRO A 703 -11.96 8.75 9.29
N ASN A 704 -11.98 7.91 8.28
CA ASN A 704 -13.19 7.28 7.76
C ASN A 704 -12.80 6.00 6.99
N TYR A 705 -13.75 5.36 6.30
CA TYR A 705 -13.46 4.15 5.53
C TYR A 705 -12.50 4.39 4.35
N SER A 706 -12.30 5.63 3.88
CA SER A 706 -11.17 5.97 2.99
C SER A 706 -9.83 5.77 3.71
N GLY A 707 -9.81 5.83 5.05
CA GLY A 707 -8.66 5.58 5.89
C GLY A 707 -8.37 4.09 6.06
N TYR A 708 -8.08 3.38 5.01
CA TYR A 708 -7.85 1.94 5.00
C TYR A 708 -6.84 1.45 6.06
N MET A 709 -5.84 2.28 6.39
CA MET A 709 -4.79 1.95 7.36
C MET A 709 -5.06 2.43 8.79
N THR A 710 -6.07 3.28 9.03
CA THR A 710 -6.38 3.76 10.38
C THR A 710 -6.83 2.65 11.32
N LYS A 711 -7.48 1.60 10.80
CA LYS A 711 -7.80 0.41 11.59
C LYS A 711 -6.56 -0.27 12.19
N SER A 712 -5.39 -0.18 11.52
CA SER A 712 -4.12 -0.68 12.05
C SER A 712 -3.57 0.15 13.21
N LEU A 713 -4.12 1.35 13.42
CA LEU A 713 -3.83 2.20 14.58
C LEU A 713 -4.76 1.93 15.77
N GLY A 714 -5.66 0.95 15.67
CA GLY A 714 -6.65 0.61 16.70
C GLY A 714 -7.80 1.62 16.80
N ILE A 715 -8.09 2.35 15.72
CA ILE A 715 -9.16 3.35 15.62
C ILE A 715 -9.90 3.21 14.28
N PHE A 716 -11.22 3.50 14.26
CA PHE A 716 -12.16 3.33 13.14
C PHE A 716 -12.36 1.90 12.63
#